data_51a8dbcc781594995603f84971765ace
#
_entry.id   51a8dbcc781594995603f84971765ace
#
_cell.length_a   1.000
_cell.length_b   1.000
_cell.length_c   1.000
_cell.angle_alpha   90.00
_cell.angle_beta   90.00
_cell.angle_gamma   90.00
#
_symmetry.space_group_name_H-M   'P 1'
#
loop_
_entity.id
_entity.type
_entity.pdbx_description
1 polymer ?
#
loop_
_entity_poly.entity_id
_entity_poly.type
_entity_poly.pdbx_seq_one_letter_code
_entity_poly.pdbx_strand_id
1 'polypeptide(L)'
;MPPRTTTAVLFVTLGFGNAIAHAQGQQNPAPPATTLPGTPARATGRLTGTVTDGSTGKPIAYASVAVLNAAGSPVSGGVCGDDGAFVLPGLAPGAYALRISFLGYQDLTRPGIVVPETGGTLPLGALPLTPTTQKLGEVVVTARKPLIEEKVDRTVYNAENDETTRGGDATDVLKRVPLLSVDLDGNVSVRGSQNIRVLINNKPSTILANSVADGLRQLPADQIKAVEVITSPSAKYDAEGSGGIINIVTKTNTLRGGQLGVDGSGGTRSGTLNLSGGYRTGRMGFALGGFGRAGYNTPGSFTNTQLTTNPATGRQTRTTQAATTRQQQLFGRYTLGWDYDLNARNSLAASLAYGTRDATNHQDELATSTMPLAPGGPATSLRNVKTSDESGTVDASLSYTHTYETAQRELSVLALFSRNNRTYDFTNDIYAASDARALGVSGNDNPSANQEVTGQVDYQTPTGKNQLLELGVKEIRRTVQSDYRYYGQLALSQANNSFHYDQNVASGYVAYTLSLPHNITLKPGLRYEYTDIAADSGTGAVGNIPSYGVLVPSLNVLHKLANGNALRLAYNRRIQRPSLQFLNPNLQAANPLLQTQGNPVLRPEYTNNYELGYSTLLKQASLNFSAFVRNTTGSIQSVRTPLGDANYPGAVLVTYQNIGQETASGGSVYAGLDIGDKLSFSGGVDTYYLVLRNNVADPVYAARNAGLVVAGRLYGSYALPRHWGLQVFGFYRGQQVQLQGDQSNFFVYSFSLKHEFAQKKGALGFGAENLFSPSNTVRSEITSPLLRQNSSTIQHLTSFKVYFSYRIGKLTAEPRPHRNVQNNDLKTEENGGGSQGAGRTPDAVRPAPAAPSPAPGGASKTESPAGAPAPVVPVTAPPSHPTTPAAPPRN
;
A
#
# COMPACT_ATOMS: atom_id res chain seq x y z
N MET A 1 -15.50 12.82 -41.84
CA MET A 1 -15.18 11.39 -41.69
C MET A 1 -13.69 11.21 -41.98
N PRO A 2 -12.83 10.99 -41.04
CA PRO A 2 -11.54 10.36 -41.25
C PRO A 2 -11.49 8.98 -40.58
N PRO A 3 -10.60 8.08 -41.02
CA PRO A 3 -10.70 6.64 -40.75
C PRO A 3 -10.25 6.25 -39.34
N ARG A 4 -10.98 5.29 -38.81
CA ARG A 4 -10.67 4.59 -37.55
C ARG A 4 -9.39 3.77 -37.75
N THR A 5 -8.34 4.11 -37.04
CA THR A 5 -7.15 3.26 -36.85
C THR A 5 -7.45 2.16 -35.82
N THR A 6 -7.61 0.97 -36.31
CA THR A 6 -7.73 -0.26 -35.53
C THR A 6 -6.36 -0.61 -34.94
N THR A 7 -6.20 -0.52 -33.65
CA THR A 7 -4.99 -0.98 -32.97
C THR A 7 -5.05 -2.51 -32.88
N ALA A 8 -4.24 -3.17 -33.69
CA ALA A 8 -4.06 -4.61 -33.65
C ALA A 8 -3.33 -5.02 -32.36
N VAL A 9 -3.99 -5.79 -31.56
CA VAL A 9 -3.38 -6.49 -30.41
C VAL A 9 -2.63 -7.70 -30.94
N LEU A 10 -1.32 -7.65 -30.86
CA LEU A 10 -0.42 -8.74 -31.24
C LEU A 10 -0.46 -9.84 -30.16
N PHE A 11 -1.19 -10.91 -30.43
CA PHE A 11 -1.07 -12.16 -29.68
C PHE A 11 0.20 -12.89 -30.12
N VAL A 12 1.20 -12.93 -29.24
CA VAL A 12 2.36 -13.83 -29.41
C VAL A 12 1.95 -15.21 -28.91
N THR A 13 1.58 -16.09 -29.82
CA THR A 13 1.44 -17.52 -29.56
C THR A 13 2.81 -18.18 -29.59
N LEU A 14 3.36 -18.46 -28.41
CA LEU A 14 4.52 -19.34 -28.26
C LEU A 14 4.08 -20.80 -28.44
N GLY A 15 4.33 -21.34 -29.61
CA GLY A 15 4.19 -22.76 -29.89
C GLY A 15 5.27 -23.55 -29.16
N PHE A 16 4.88 -24.43 -28.25
CA PHE A 16 5.77 -25.46 -27.70
C PHE A 16 5.87 -26.61 -28.69
N GLY A 17 6.98 -26.63 -29.41
CA GLY A 17 7.37 -27.83 -30.18
C GLY A 17 7.93 -28.90 -29.25
N ASN A 18 7.28 -30.05 -29.22
CA ASN A 18 7.81 -31.30 -28.60
C ASN A 18 9.04 -31.77 -29.36
N ALA A 19 10.21 -31.67 -28.76
CA ALA A 19 11.39 -32.42 -29.20
C ALA A 19 11.64 -33.59 -28.21
N ILE A 20 11.16 -34.74 -28.53
CA ILE A 20 11.56 -36.02 -27.88
C ILE A 20 12.89 -36.44 -28.50
N ALA A 21 13.99 -36.26 -27.77
CA ALA A 21 15.28 -36.84 -28.13
C ALA A 21 15.45 -38.19 -27.44
N HIS A 22 15.44 -39.26 -28.23
CA HIS A 22 15.88 -40.57 -27.79
C HIS A 22 17.41 -40.55 -27.63
N ALA A 23 17.90 -40.68 -26.41
CA ALA A 23 19.27 -41.03 -26.15
C ALA A 23 19.40 -42.57 -26.01
N GLN A 24 19.91 -43.21 -27.03
CA GLN A 24 20.41 -44.61 -26.95
C GLN A 24 21.73 -44.62 -26.17
N GLY A 25 21.72 -45.27 -25.02
CA GLY A 25 22.94 -45.50 -24.24
C GLY A 25 23.75 -46.65 -24.86
N GLN A 26 24.97 -46.36 -25.26
CA GLN A 26 25.98 -47.39 -25.58
C GLN A 26 26.50 -47.97 -24.26
N GLN A 27 26.34 -49.32 -24.12
CA GLN A 27 26.99 -50.12 -23.11
C GLN A 27 28.46 -50.38 -23.52
N ASN A 28 29.38 -49.92 -22.70
CA ASN A 28 30.78 -50.39 -22.77
C ASN A 28 30.94 -51.65 -21.89
N PRO A 29 31.64 -52.70 -22.37
CA PRO A 29 31.85 -53.91 -21.59
C PRO A 29 32.92 -53.71 -20.51
N ALA A 30 32.62 -54.24 -19.32
CA ALA A 30 33.53 -54.28 -18.19
C ALA A 30 34.69 -55.28 -18.40
N PRO A 31 35.88 -54.99 -17.88
CA PRO A 31 37.01 -55.95 -17.95
C PRO A 31 36.79 -57.12 -16.99
N PRO A 32 37.40 -58.29 -17.28
CA PRO A 32 37.16 -59.54 -16.56
C PRO A 32 37.79 -59.50 -15.15
N ALA A 33 36.98 -59.90 -14.17
CA ALA A 33 37.39 -60.02 -12.78
C ALA A 33 38.30 -61.24 -12.57
N THR A 34 39.42 -60.99 -12.01
CA THR A 34 40.33 -62.03 -11.54
C THR A 34 39.77 -62.69 -10.29
N THR A 35 39.52 -64.00 -10.31
CA THR A 35 39.05 -64.74 -9.14
C THR A 35 40.22 -65.06 -8.20
N LEU A 36 40.11 -64.56 -6.96
CA LEU A 36 40.86 -65.08 -5.81
C LEU A 36 40.04 -66.16 -5.10
N PRO A 37 40.67 -67.20 -4.53
CA PRO A 37 39.97 -68.33 -3.98
C PRO A 37 39.19 -68.06 -2.73
N GLY A 38 38.00 -68.65 -2.65
CA GLY A 38 36.99 -68.44 -1.69
C GLY A 38 37.28 -68.73 -0.24
N THR A 39 36.87 -67.76 0.58
CA THR A 39 36.45 -68.03 1.95
C THR A 39 35.02 -68.60 1.89
N PRO A 40 34.66 -69.60 2.71
CA PRO A 40 33.30 -70.16 2.65
C PRO A 40 32.26 -69.08 3.01
N ALA A 41 31.29 -68.90 2.13
CA ALA A 41 30.20 -68.00 2.32
C ALA A 41 29.46 -68.36 3.61
N ARG A 42 29.54 -67.50 4.63
CA ARG A 42 28.75 -67.64 5.86
C ARG A 42 27.27 -67.55 5.44
N ALA A 43 26.50 -68.58 5.80
CA ALA A 43 25.10 -68.62 5.52
C ALA A 43 24.41 -67.38 6.11
N THR A 44 23.67 -66.62 5.29
CA THR A 44 22.95 -65.43 5.73
C THR A 44 21.46 -65.70 5.84
N GLY A 45 20.84 -65.19 6.90
CA GLY A 45 19.40 -65.26 7.12
C GLY A 45 18.62 -64.14 6.38
N ARG A 46 17.35 -64.40 6.12
CA ARG A 46 16.41 -63.46 5.52
C ARG A 46 15.17 -63.39 6.38
N LEU A 47 14.77 -62.19 6.81
CA LEU A 47 13.51 -61.96 7.52
C LEU A 47 12.41 -61.51 6.52
N THR A 48 11.22 -62.09 6.69
CA THR A 48 10.03 -61.70 5.90
C THR A 48 8.82 -61.52 6.83
N GLY A 49 7.96 -60.58 6.51
CA GLY A 49 6.72 -60.34 7.29
C GLY A 49 5.85 -59.30 6.62
N THR A 50 4.65 -59.10 7.17
CA THR A 50 3.69 -58.10 6.67
C THR A 50 3.25 -57.23 7.83
N VAL A 51 3.35 -55.93 7.67
CA VAL A 51 2.90 -54.93 8.67
C VAL A 51 1.44 -54.61 8.42
N THR A 52 0.64 -54.75 9.48
CA THR A 52 -0.82 -54.52 9.40
C THR A 52 -1.28 -53.52 10.45
N ASP A 53 -2.39 -52.87 10.19
CA ASP A 53 -3.10 -52.03 11.17
C ASP A 53 -3.80 -52.96 12.19
N GLY A 54 -3.48 -52.80 13.47
CA GLY A 54 -3.98 -53.62 14.55
C GLY A 54 -5.49 -53.47 14.80
N SER A 55 -6.13 -52.43 14.33
CA SER A 55 -7.58 -52.22 14.50
C SER A 55 -8.40 -52.67 13.29
N THR A 56 -7.86 -52.58 12.08
CA THR A 56 -8.57 -52.87 10.85
C THR A 56 -8.08 -54.11 10.13
N GLY A 57 -6.90 -54.67 10.52
CA GLY A 57 -6.22 -55.77 9.84
C GLY A 57 -5.69 -55.47 8.45
N LYS A 58 -5.83 -54.25 7.94
CA LYS A 58 -5.34 -53.88 6.61
C LYS A 58 -3.83 -53.70 6.58
N PRO A 59 -3.13 -54.04 5.48
CA PRO A 59 -1.71 -53.81 5.36
C PRO A 59 -1.36 -52.31 5.43
N ILE A 60 -0.21 -52.01 6.08
CA ILE A 60 0.35 -50.68 6.15
C ILE A 60 1.49 -50.57 5.17
N ALA A 61 1.27 -49.84 4.08
CA ALA A 61 2.29 -49.59 3.06
C ALA A 61 3.35 -48.62 3.59
N TYR A 62 4.59 -48.84 3.18
CA TYR A 62 5.76 -47.98 3.46
C TYR A 62 6.11 -47.81 4.93
N ALA A 63 5.73 -48.70 5.84
CA ALA A 63 6.24 -48.73 7.20
C ALA A 63 7.75 -49.01 7.22
N SER A 64 8.49 -48.32 8.06
CA SER A 64 9.92 -48.49 8.25
C SER A 64 10.17 -49.69 9.16
N VAL A 65 11.03 -50.62 8.73
CA VAL A 65 11.40 -51.80 9.47
C VAL A 65 12.92 -51.80 9.69
N ALA A 66 13.36 -51.85 10.94
CA ALA A 66 14.77 -51.89 11.30
C ALA A 66 15.08 -53.15 12.15
N VAL A 67 16.20 -53.84 11.83
CA VAL A 67 16.74 -54.94 12.62
C VAL A 67 17.83 -54.39 13.53
N LEU A 68 17.69 -54.64 14.81
CA LEU A 68 18.59 -54.14 15.87
C LEU A 68 19.40 -55.32 16.42
N ASN A 69 20.68 -55.11 16.71
CA ASN A 69 21.52 -56.08 17.43
C ASN A 69 21.19 -56.07 18.92
N ALA A 70 21.87 -56.91 19.69
CA ALA A 70 21.69 -57.02 21.15
C ALA A 70 22.04 -55.72 21.90
N ALA A 71 22.80 -54.82 21.27
CA ALA A 71 23.14 -53.52 21.84
C ALA A 71 22.13 -52.40 21.46
N GLY A 72 21.03 -52.75 20.73
CA GLY A 72 19.99 -51.80 20.28
C GLY A 72 20.37 -50.97 19.05
N SER A 73 21.51 -51.22 18.43
CA SER A 73 21.96 -50.52 17.21
C SER A 73 21.39 -51.16 15.94
N PRO A 74 20.92 -50.40 14.94
CA PRO A 74 20.39 -50.93 13.70
C PRO A 74 21.53 -51.57 12.86
N VAL A 75 21.31 -52.82 12.42
CA VAL A 75 22.25 -53.59 11.55
C VAL A 75 21.72 -53.80 10.16
N SER A 76 20.43 -53.74 9.96
CA SER A 76 19.74 -53.81 8.68
C SER A 76 18.35 -53.14 8.75
N GLY A 77 17.77 -52.75 7.63
CA GLY A 77 16.46 -52.14 7.59
C GLY A 77 15.93 -52.00 6.16
N GLY A 78 14.65 -51.72 6.07
CA GLY A 78 13.96 -51.52 4.81
C GLY A 78 12.59 -50.83 5.02
N VAL A 79 11.85 -50.65 3.95
CA VAL A 79 10.50 -50.11 3.94
C VAL A 79 9.57 -51.14 3.35
N CYS A 80 8.38 -51.28 3.91
CA CYS A 80 7.38 -52.22 3.39
C CYS A 80 6.89 -51.77 2.00
N GLY A 81 6.48 -52.75 1.18
CA GLY A 81 5.82 -52.53 -0.10
C GLY A 81 4.39 -52.01 0.07
N ASP A 82 3.68 -51.80 -1.05
CA ASP A 82 2.28 -51.35 -1.09
C ASP A 82 1.32 -52.29 -0.37
N ASP A 83 1.66 -53.59 -0.32
CA ASP A 83 0.96 -54.68 0.37
C ASP A 83 1.35 -54.83 1.84
N GLY A 84 2.16 -53.93 2.39
CA GLY A 84 2.70 -53.98 3.75
C GLY A 84 3.78 -55.02 3.96
N ALA A 85 4.21 -55.80 2.93
CA ALA A 85 5.20 -56.84 3.04
C ALA A 85 6.63 -56.24 3.07
N PHE A 86 7.52 -56.87 3.82
CA PHE A 86 8.94 -56.56 3.82
C PHE A 86 9.82 -57.76 3.71
N VAL A 87 10.99 -57.55 3.16
CA VAL A 87 12.05 -58.55 3.02
C VAL A 87 13.40 -57.95 3.40
N LEU A 88 14.05 -58.50 4.44
CA LEU A 88 15.34 -58.02 4.92
C LEU A 88 16.38 -59.19 4.76
N PRO A 89 17.12 -59.21 3.65
CA PRO A 89 18.13 -60.21 3.39
C PRO A 89 19.48 -59.90 4.05
N GLY A 90 20.39 -60.85 4.09
CA GLY A 90 21.80 -60.67 4.41
C GLY A 90 22.13 -60.59 5.90
N LEU A 91 21.27 -61.11 6.77
CA LEU A 91 21.51 -61.09 8.23
C LEU A 91 22.47 -62.26 8.62
N ALA A 92 23.51 -61.91 9.39
CA ALA A 92 24.40 -62.91 9.95
C ALA A 92 23.66 -63.75 11.01
N PRO A 93 24.05 -65.00 11.28
CA PRO A 93 23.56 -65.80 12.41
C PRO A 93 23.71 -65.07 13.72
N GLY A 94 22.65 -64.99 14.52
CA GLY A 94 22.64 -64.25 15.78
C GLY A 94 21.24 -63.85 16.28
N ALA A 95 21.18 -63.26 17.47
CA ALA A 95 19.95 -62.78 18.07
C ALA A 95 19.73 -61.32 17.75
N TYR A 96 18.49 -60.96 17.32
CA TYR A 96 18.09 -59.63 16.89
C TYR A 96 16.77 -59.23 17.49
N ALA A 97 16.49 -57.92 17.44
CA ALA A 97 15.16 -57.37 17.66
C ALA A 97 14.71 -56.66 16.38
N LEU A 98 13.42 -56.73 16.08
CA LEU A 98 12.80 -55.97 14.97
C LEU A 98 12.07 -54.77 15.53
N ARG A 99 12.33 -53.59 14.99
CA ARG A 99 11.59 -52.38 15.28
C ARG A 99 10.86 -51.91 14.02
N ILE A 100 9.57 -51.66 14.17
CA ILE A 100 8.71 -51.19 13.08
C ILE A 100 8.11 -49.85 13.53
N SER A 101 8.20 -48.84 12.69
CA SER A 101 7.68 -47.51 12.93
C SER A 101 6.88 -47.01 11.72
N PHE A 102 5.74 -46.37 11.98
CA PHE A 102 4.95 -45.71 10.94
C PHE A 102 4.19 -44.51 11.54
N LEU A 103 4.04 -43.44 10.77
CA LEU A 103 3.40 -42.23 11.20
C LEU A 103 1.95 -42.47 11.64
N GLY A 104 1.60 -42.12 12.87
CA GLY A 104 0.26 -42.33 13.42
C GLY A 104 0.06 -43.65 14.18
N TYR A 105 1.13 -44.43 14.34
CA TYR A 105 1.14 -45.70 15.11
C TYR A 105 2.20 -45.71 16.19
N GLN A 106 2.00 -46.55 17.19
CA GLN A 106 3.04 -46.81 18.21
C GLN A 106 4.13 -47.68 17.60
N ASP A 107 5.40 -47.40 17.88
CA ASP A 107 6.53 -48.22 17.50
C ASP A 107 6.38 -49.66 18.06
N LEU A 108 6.39 -50.66 17.18
CA LEU A 108 6.40 -52.05 17.58
C LEU A 108 7.84 -52.55 17.67
N THR A 109 8.26 -52.97 18.84
CA THR A 109 9.57 -53.66 19.01
C THR A 109 9.31 -55.14 19.36
N ARG A 110 9.80 -56.05 18.51
CA ARG A 110 9.74 -57.50 18.69
C ARG A 110 11.14 -58.04 18.95
N PRO A 111 11.49 -58.35 20.21
CA PRO A 111 12.78 -58.95 20.58
C PRO A 111 12.78 -60.47 20.32
N GLY A 112 13.92 -61.08 20.41
CA GLY A 112 14.06 -62.53 20.42
C GLY A 112 14.01 -63.22 19.04
N ILE A 113 14.36 -62.50 17.97
CA ILE A 113 14.49 -63.05 16.62
C ILE A 113 15.85 -63.71 16.49
N VAL A 114 15.91 -65.05 16.37
CA VAL A 114 17.17 -65.78 16.23
C VAL A 114 17.32 -66.18 14.78
N VAL A 115 18.38 -65.70 14.12
CA VAL A 115 18.78 -66.19 12.78
C VAL A 115 19.71 -67.39 12.98
N PRO A 116 19.35 -68.62 12.48
CA PRO A 116 20.13 -69.80 12.71
C PRO A 116 21.45 -69.79 11.93
N GLU A 117 22.42 -70.60 12.37
CA GLU A 117 23.74 -70.73 11.70
C GLU A 117 23.65 -71.28 10.29
N THR A 118 22.61 -72.01 10.00
CA THR A 118 22.31 -72.60 8.64
C THR A 118 21.76 -71.56 7.66
N GLY A 119 21.51 -70.31 8.11
CA GLY A 119 20.83 -69.31 7.29
C GLY A 119 19.37 -69.71 6.98
N GLY A 120 18.79 -69.09 5.97
CA GLY A 120 17.45 -69.42 5.52
C GLY A 120 16.45 -68.27 5.74
N THR A 121 15.21 -68.43 5.24
CA THR A 121 14.13 -67.44 5.39
C THR A 121 13.34 -67.66 6.68
N LEU A 122 13.24 -66.63 7.52
CA LEU A 122 12.47 -66.66 8.76
C LEU A 122 11.18 -65.82 8.56
N PRO A 123 10.04 -66.41 8.40
CA PRO A 123 8.78 -65.67 8.28
C PRO A 123 8.30 -65.22 9.67
N LEU A 124 8.09 -63.92 9.83
CA LEU A 124 7.60 -63.33 11.05
C LEU A 124 6.07 -63.18 11.14
N GLY A 125 5.38 -63.49 10.03
CA GLY A 125 3.94 -63.35 9.91
C GLY A 125 3.42 -61.91 9.89
N ALA A 126 2.17 -61.75 10.25
CA ALA A 126 1.57 -60.46 10.40
C ALA A 126 2.01 -59.73 11.68
N LEU A 127 2.40 -58.48 11.56
CA LEU A 127 2.94 -57.61 12.61
C LEU A 127 2.01 -56.41 12.77
N PRO A 128 1.00 -56.46 13.72
CA PRO A 128 0.03 -55.42 13.89
C PRO A 128 0.63 -54.21 14.61
N LEU A 129 0.51 -53.03 14.03
CA LEU A 129 0.80 -51.76 14.66
C LEU A 129 -0.45 -51.18 15.34
N THR A 130 -0.33 -50.72 16.55
CA THR A 130 -1.44 -50.10 17.27
C THR A 130 -1.54 -48.61 16.86
N PRO A 131 -2.70 -48.13 16.34
CA PRO A 131 -2.90 -46.72 16.08
C PRO A 131 -2.73 -45.86 17.36
N THR A 132 -2.00 -44.74 17.25
CA THR A 132 -1.82 -43.83 18.37
C THR A 132 -3.07 -42.98 18.50
N THR A 133 -3.95 -43.27 19.46
CA THR A 133 -5.10 -42.43 19.82
C THR A 133 -4.73 -41.26 20.75
N GLN A 134 -3.48 -40.94 20.90
CA GLN A 134 -3.15 -39.69 21.56
C GLN A 134 -3.60 -38.55 20.68
N LYS A 135 -4.74 -37.93 21.00
CA LYS A 135 -4.96 -36.52 20.81
C LYS A 135 -3.82 -35.79 21.54
N LEU A 136 -2.70 -35.61 20.89
CA LEU A 136 -1.79 -34.56 21.27
C LEU A 136 -2.63 -33.31 21.19
N GLY A 137 -2.98 -32.74 22.33
CA GLY A 137 -3.42 -31.37 22.39
C GLY A 137 -2.28 -30.56 21.79
N GLU A 138 -2.39 -30.27 20.50
CA GLU A 138 -1.49 -29.40 19.79
C GLU A 138 -1.64 -28.03 20.46
N VAL A 139 -0.75 -27.75 21.42
CA VAL A 139 -0.44 -26.39 21.81
C VAL A 139 0.33 -25.83 20.63
N VAL A 140 -0.39 -25.53 19.55
CA VAL A 140 0.09 -24.64 18.52
C VAL A 140 0.17 -23.27 19.18
N VAL A 141 1.30 -22.98 19.78
CA VAL A 141 1.72 -21.62 20.04
C VAL A 141 2.09 -21.04 18.67
N THR A 142 1.11 -20.83 17.83
CA THR A 142 1.21 -19.84 16.77
C THR A 142 1.24 -18.50 17.50
N ALA A 143 2.43 -18.04 17.79
CA ALA A 143 2.65 -16.65 18.10
C ALA A 143 2.16 -15.88 16.87
N ARG A 144 0.86 -15.50 16.84
CA ARG A 144 0.35 -14.54 15.87
C ARG A 144 1.19 -13.30 16.08
N LYS A 145 1.90 -12.86 15.04
CA LYS A 145 2.56 -11.57 15.09
C LYS A 145 1.52 -10.55 15.56
N PRO A 146 1.86 -9.69 16.51
CA PRO A 146 0.94 -8.67 16.97
C PRO A 146 0.46 -7.85 15.76
N LEU A 147 -0.76 -7.35 15.81
CA LEU A 147 -1.31 -6.50 14.75
C LEU A 147 -0.41 -5.27 14.50
N ILE A 148 0.27 -4.81 15.56
CA ILE A 148 1.23 -3.70 15.52
C ILE A 148 2.55 -4.16 16.11
N GLU A 149 3.63 -3.87 15.39
CA GLU A 149 5.01 -4.16 15.79
C GLU A 149 5.86 -2.89 15.70
N GLU A 150 6.63 -2.56 16.75
CA GLU A 150 7.55 -1.41 16.76
C GLU A 150 8.96 -1.83 16.37
N LYS A 151 9.51 -1.14 15.36
CA LYS A 151 10.92 -1.25 14.94
C LYS A 151 11.66 0.07 15.16
N VAL A 152 12.98 0.07 14.99
CA VAL A 152 13.83 1.23 15.31
C VAL A 152 13.42 2.50 14.56
N ASP A 153 12.95 2.39 13.33
CA ASP A 153 12.60 3.51 12.46
C ASP A 153 11.14 3.51 11.98
N ARG A 154 10.30 2.52 12.38
CA ARG A 154 8.93 2.37 11.89
C ARG A 154 8.01 1.65 12.84
N THR A 155 6.71 1.91 12.66
CA THR A 155 5.60 1.11 13.19
C THR A 155 5.08 0.23 12.08
N VAL A 156 4.97 -1.07 12.30
CA VAL A 156 4.46 -2.05 11.32
C VAL A 156 3.05 -2.47 11.71
N TYR A 157 2.10 -2.27 10.82
CA TYR A 157 0.75 -2.78 10.91
C TYR A 157 0.64 -4.04 10.05
N ASN A 158 0.44 -5.20 10.68
CA ASN A 158 0.36 -6.49 10.01
C ASN A 158 -1.04 -6.71 9.40
N ALA A 159 -1.31 -6.10 8.25
CA ALA A 159 -2.61 -6.13 7.59
C ALA A 159 -3.06 -7.54 7.21
N GLU A 160 -2.14 -8.48 7.02
CA GLU A 160 -2.48 -9.89 6.76
C GLU A 160 -3.23 -10.56 7.91
N ASN A 161 -3.10 -10.03 9.13
CA ASN A 161 -3.78 -10.51 10.33
C ASN A 161 -5.08 -9.75 10.62
N ASP A 162 -5.35 -8.67 9.86
CA ASP A 162 -6.58 -7.90 9.94
C ASP A 162 -7.60 -8.42 8.94
N GLU A 163 -8.53 -9.20 9.41
CA GLU A 163 -9.58 -9.81 8.60
C GLU A 163 -10.63 -8.84 8.03
N THR A 164 -10.58 -7.59 8.42
CA THR A 164 -11.61 -6.59 8.16
C THR A 164 -11.36 -5.74 6.93
N THR A 165 -10.13 -5.82 6.40
CA THR A 165 -9.72 -5.06 5.22
C THR A 165 -10.07 -5.75 3.91
N ARG A 166 -10.52 -7.00 3.94
CA ARG A 166 -10.78 -7.79 2.74
C ARG A 166 -11.91 -7.23 1.89
N GLY A 167 -11.69 -7.23 0.58
CA GLY A 167 -12.66 -6.72 -0.40
C GLY A 167 -12.68 -5.20 -0.53
N GLY A 168 -11.82 -4.49 0.22
CA GLY A 168 -11.56 -3.07 0.08
C GLY A 168 -10.33 -2.77 -0.76
N ASP A 169 -9.93 -1.53 -0.75
CA ASP A 169 -8.69 -1.05 -1.35
C ASP A 169 -7.66 -0.62 -0.27
N ALA A 170 -6.48 -0.16 -0.70
CA ALA A 170 -5.45 0.24 0.25
C ALA A 170 -5.88 1.42 1.13
N THR A 171 -6.78 2.30 0.68
CA THR A 171 -7.28 3.39 1.52
C THR A 171 -8.06 2.85 2.72
N ASP A 172 -8.76 1.73 2.54
CA ASP A 172 -9.51 1.06 3.59
C ASP A 172 -8.60 0.40 4.63
N VAL A 173 -7.48 -0.17 4.17
CA VAL A 173 -6.43 -0.65 5.07
C VAL A 173 -5.81 0.52 5.83
N LEU A 174 -5.44 1.60 5.11
CA LEU A 174 -4.75 2.74 5.71
C LEU A 174 -5.60 3.50 6.74
N LYS A 175 -6.92 3.48 6.63
CA LYS A 175 -7.84 4.02 7.66
C LYS A 175 -7.67 3.34 9.02
N ARG A 176 -7.11 2.12 9.05
CA ARG A 176 -6.93 1.31 10.26
C ARG A 176 -5.53 1.36 10.83
N VAL A 177 -4.59 1.79 10.01
CA VAL A 177 -3.19 1.88 10.42
C VAL A 177 -3.01 3.01 11.43
N PRO A 178 -2.31 2.78 12.55
CA PRO A 178 -1.98 3.84 13.50
C PRO A 178 -1.27 5.01 12.83
N LEU A 179 -1.47 6.20 13.35
CA LEU A 179 -0.84 7.44 12.90
C LEU A 179 -1.29 7.93 11.52
N LEU A 180 -2.14 7.17 10.80
CA LEU A 180 -2.68 7.58 9.51
C LEU A 180 -4.10 8.11 9.65
N SER A 181 -4.43 9.11 8.86
CA SER A 181 -5.81 9.53 8.59
C SER A 181 -6.03 9.60 7.09
N VAL A 182 -7.21 9.13 6.66
CA VAL A 182 -7.62 9.14 5.26
C VAL A 182 -8.89 9.96 5.17
N ASP A 183 -8.90 10.95 4.30
CA ASP A 183 -10.07 11.80 4.09
C ASP A 183 -11.10 11.14 3.15
N LEU A 184 -12.22 11.85 2.90
CA LEU A 184 -13.28 11.38 2.00
C LEU A 184 -12.80 11.25 0.56
N ASP A 185 -11.84 12.08 0.18
CA ASP A 185 -11.22 12.05 -1.14
C ASP A 185 -10.15 10.96 -1.27
N GLY A 186 -9.89 10.21 -0.18
CA GLY A 186 -8.89 9.16 -0.13
C GLY A 186 -7.46 9.67 0.06
N ASN A 187 -7.28 10.98 0.30
CA ASN A 187 -5.97 11.52 0.61
C ASN A 187 -5.53 11.02 1.97
N VAL A 188 -4.30 10.53 2.03
CA VAL A 188 -3.72 9.99 3.24
C VAL A 188 -2.84 11.05 3.89
N SER A 189 -2.94 11.16 5.18
CA SER A 189 -2.03 11.98 5.97
C SER A 189 -1.43 11.19 7.13
N VAL A 190 -0.18 11.49 7.44
CA VAL A 190 0.49 11.01 8.64
C VAL A 190 0.45 12.14 9.66
N ARG A 191 -0.28 11.94 10.77
CA ARG A 191 -0.42 12.97 11.80
C ARG A 191 -0.83 14.32 11.22
N GLY A 192 -1.81 14.30 10.30
CA GLY A 192 -2.32 15.49 9.63
C GLY A 192 -1.45 16.07 8.50
N SER A 193 -0.21 15.60 8.30
CA SER A 193 0.58 16.00 7.14
C SER A 193 0.16 15.21 5.91
N GLN A 194 -0.24 15.88 4.86
CA GLN A 194 -0.48 15.29 3.55
C GLN A 194 0.82 15.17 2.71
N ASN A 195 1.89 15.84 3.13
CA ASN A 195 3.20 15.78 2.50
C ASN A 195 3.93 14.48 2.86
N ILE A 196 3.41 13.37 2.38
CA ILE A 196 3.91 12.02 2.64
C ILE A 196 4.40 11.37 1.36
N ARG A 197 5.36 10.46 1.50
CA ARG A 197 5.76 9.55 0.43
C ARG A 197 5.08 8.22 0.62
N VAL A 198 4.36 7.72 -0.40
CA VAL A 198 3.79 6.37 -0.36
C VAL A 198 4.59 5.47 -1.30
N LEU A 199 5.01 4.32 -0.79
CA LEU A 199 5.78 3.31 -1.48
C LEU A 199 5.00 2.00 -1.53
N ILE A 200 5.27 1.19 -2.54
CA ILE A 200 4.79 -0.19 -2.64
C ILE A 200 6.01 -1.09 -2.69
N ASN A 201 6.19 -1.95 -1.69
CA ASN A 201 7.37 -2.82 -1.53
C ASN A 201 8.69 -2.03 -1.58
N ASN A 202 8.76 -0.91 -0.86
CA ASN A 202 9.87 0.05 -0.83
C ASN A 202 10.18 0.72 -2.17
N LYS A 203 9.26 0.68 -3.14
CA LYS A 203 9.45 1.20 -4.48
C LYS A 203 8.47 2.34 -4.75
N PRO A 204 8.89 3.44 -5.35
CA PRO A 204 7.95 4.43 -5.86
C PRO A 204 7.13 3.85 -7.02
N SER A 205 5.88 4.29 -7.15
CA SER A 205 5.03 3.96 -8.30
C SER A 205 4.40 5.23 -8.86
N THR A 206 4.39 5.40 -10.17
CA THR A 206 3.79 6.60 -10.80
C THR A 206 2.27 6.63 -10.66
N ILE A 207 1.64 5.50 -10.34
CA ILE A 207 0.22 5.46 -9.97
C ILE A 207 -0.06 6.38 -8.77
N LEU A 208 0.95 6.55 -7.89
CA LEU A 208 0.90 7.43 -6.72
C LEU A 208 1.40 8.85 -7.02
N ALA A 209 2.03 9.07 -8.18
CA ALA A 209 2.69 10.34 -8.48
C ALA A 209 1.72 11.47 -8.83
N ASN A 210 0.63 11.17 -9.52
CA ASN A 210 -0.40 12.16 -9.90
C ASN A 210 -1.38 12.44 -8.77
N SER A 211 -1.79 11.38 -8.08
CA SER A 211 -2.68 11.44 -6.92
C SER A 211 -2.44 10.22 -6.05
N VAL A 212 -1.97 10.42 -4.84
CA VAL A 212 -1.76 9.33 -3.87
C VAL A 212 -3.08 8.63 -3.57
N ALA A 213 -4.16 9.39 -3.40
CA ALA A 213 -5.50 8.88 -3.13
C ALA A 213 -5.98 7.91 -4.21
N ASP A 214 -5.84 8.31 -5.47
CA ASP A 214 -6.30 7.52 -6.61
C ASP A 214 -5.45 6.28 -6.83
N GLY A 215 -4.15 6.39 -6.62
CA GLY A 215 -3.24 5.25 -6.69
C GLY A 215 -3.50 4.22 -5.59
N LEU A 216 -3.82 4.66 -4.39
CA LEU A 216 -4.17 3.77 -3.28
C LEU A 216 -5.49 3.03 -3.52
N ARG A 217 -6.48 3.68 -4.14
CA ARG A 217 -7.73 3.02 -4.53
C ARG A 217 -7.52 1.90 -5.55
N GLN A 218 -6.44 1.93 -6.31
CA GLN A 218 -6.10 0.89 -7.28
C GLN A 218 -5.39 -0.32 -6.65
N LEU A 219 -5.03 -0.27 -5.37
CA LEU A 219 -4.30 -1.33 -4.68
C LEU A 219 -5.26 -2.16 -3.80
N PRO A 220 -5.44 -3.46 -4.06
CA PRO A 220 -6.35 -4.30 -3.28
C PRO A 220 -5.88 -4.48 -1.84
N ALA A 221 -6.81 -4.37 -0.90
CA ALA A 221 -6.55 -4.67 0.52
C ALA A 221 -6.05 -6.11 0.74
N ASP A 222 -6.62 -7.06 0.02
CA ASP A 222 -6.27 -8.48 0.13
C ASP A 222 -4.83 -8.81 -0.27
N GLN A 223 -4.19 -7.96 -1.06
CA GLN A 223 -2.79 -8.10 -1.44
C GLN A 223 -1.82 -7.49 -0.43
N ILE A 224 -2.31 -6.74 0.53
CA ILE A 224 -1.46 -6.08 1.52
C ILE A 224 -1.10 -7.08 2.62
N LYS A 225 0.19 -7.28 2.83
CA LYS A 225 0.73 -8.06 3.94
C LYS A 225 0.86 -7.22 5.19
N ALA A 226 1.49 -6.06 5.03
CA ALA A 226 1.72 -5.12 6.12
C ALA A 226 1.78 -3.69 5.59
N VAL A 227 1.52 -2.75 6.46
CA VAL A 227 1.76 -1.33 6.22
C VAL A 227 2.79 -0.85 7.23
N GLU A 228 3.89 -0.32 6.75
CA GLU A 228 4.93 0.27 7.57
C GLU A 228 4.76 1.78 7.58
N VAL A 229 4.54 2.35 8.75
CA VAL A 229 4.47 3.80 8.95
C VAL A 229 5.79 4.28 9.50
N ILE A 230 6.50 5.02 8.68
CA ILE A 230 7.83 5.51 8.99
C ILE A 230 7.71 7.02 9.18
N THR A 231 7.42 7.43 10.40
CA THR A 231 7.28 8.85 10.76
C THR A 231 8.61 9.57 10.78
N SER A 232 9.68 8.80 10.98
CA SER A 232 11.05 9.29 11.02
C SER A 232 11.96 8.42 10.15
N PRO A 233 11.86 8.54 8.81
CA PRO A 233 12.61 7.70 7.89
C PRO A 233 14.11 7.84 8.03
N SER A 234 14.83 6.72 7.97
CA SER A 234 16.28 6.69 7.89
C SER A 234 16.78 7.18 6.52
N ALA A 235 18.08 7.43 6.39
CA ALA A 235 18.71 7.93 5.16
C ALA A 235 18.55 7.01 3.93
N LYS A 236 18.24 5.72 4.14
CA LYS A 236 17.97 4.75 3.06
C LYS A 236 16.78 5.16 2.18
N TYR A 237 15.81 5.85 2.76
CA TYR A 237 14.62 6.31 2.05
C TYR A 237 14.89 7.64 1.34
N ASP A 238 14.16 7.86 0.24
CA ASP A 238 14.19 9.13 -0.47
C ASP A 238 13.90 10.30 0.48
N ALA A 239 14.53 11.44 0.24
CA ALA A 239 14.32 12.64 1.06
C ALA A 239 12.89 13.19 0.92
N GLU A 240 12.16 12.81 -0.12
CA GLU A 240 10.81 13.28 -0.43
C GLU A 240 9.76 12.73 0.54
N GLY A 241 8.81 13.57 0.94
CA GLY A 241 7.74 13.27 1.89
C GLY A 241 8.03 13.84 3.29
N SER A 242 7.65 15.08 3.53
CA SER A 242 7.94 15.80 4.78
C SER A 242 7.19 15.25 6.00
N GLY A 243 6.01 14.65 5.79
CA GLY A 243 5.16 14.10 6.86
C GLY A 243 5.52 12.65 7.24
N GLY A 244 6.41 11.99 6.51
CA GLY A 244 6.79 10.61 6.71
C GLY A 244 6.65 9.75 5.46
N ILE A 245 6.91 8.45 5.62
CA ILE A 245 6.78 7.47 4.54
C ILE A 245 5.77 6.41 4.97
N ILE A 246 4.89 6.02 4.05
CA ILE A 246 4.03 4.85 4.16
C ILE A 246 4.55 3.83 3.17
N ASN A 247 5.01 2.68 3.64
CA ASN A 247 5.40 1.58 2.77
C ASN A 247 4.37 0.46 2.85
N ILE A 248 3.70 0.20 1.75
CA ILE A 248 2.73 -0.88 1.64
C ILE A 248 3.46 -2.13 1.17
N VAL A 249 3.59 -3.09 2.06
CA VAL A 249 4.21 -4.39 1.77
C VAL A 249 3.12 -5.35 1.28
N THR A 250 3.27 -5.83 0.06
CA THR A 250 2.32 -6.79 -0.52
C THR A 250 2.69 -8.23 -0.17
N LYS A 251 1.71 -9.13 -0.21
CA LYS A 251 1.92 -10.56 0.03
C LYS A 251 2.76 -11.16 -1.10
N THR A 252 3.83 -11.86 -0.73
CA THR A 252 4.59 -12.70 -1.64
C THR A 252 4.23 -14.16 -1.36
N ASN A 253 3.92 -14.91 -2.42
CA ASN A 253 3.48 -16.29 -2.28
C ASN A 253 4.70 -17.22 -2.18
N THR A 254 4.93 -17.82 -1.00
CA THR A 254 6.07 -18.72 -0.72
C THR A 254 5.71 -20.21 -0.82
N LEU A 255 4.50 -20.52 -1.27
CA LEU A 255 3.92 -21.85 -1.18
C LEU A 255 4.19 -22.66 -2.46
N ARG A 256 4.45 -23.98 -2.35
CA ARG A 256 4.49 -24.90 -3.48
C ARG A 256 3.07 -25.32 -3.87
N GLY A 257 2.84 -25.48 -5.17
CA GLY A 257 1.52 -25.83 -5.73
C GLY A 257 0.82 -24.64 -6.33
N GLY A 258 -0.48 -24.72 -6.48
CA GLY A 258 -1.30 -23.66 -7.06
C GLY A 258 -2.52 -23.34 -6.20
N GLN A 259 -2.82 -22.07 -6.04
CA GLN A 259 -4.05 -21.58 -5.42
C GLN A 259 -4.61 -20.41 -6.23
N LEU A 260 -5.92 -20.38 -6.37
CA LEU A 260 -6.67 -19.27 -6.94
C LEU A 260 -7.76 -18.87 -5.97
N GLY A 261 -7.82 -17.61 -5.60
CA GLY A 261 -8.89 -17.00 -4.82
C GLY A 261 -9.67 -16.02 -5.67
N VAL A 262 -10.97 -16.07 -5.55
CA VAL A 262 -11.90 -15.13 -6.17
C VAL A 262 -12.79 -14.57 -5.07
N ASP A 263 -12.78 -13.25 -4.92
CA ASP A 263 -13.61 -12.52 -3.97
C ASP A 263 -14.42 -11.48 -4.74
N GLY A 264 -15.74 -11.56 -4.65
CA GLY A 264 -16.66 -10.65 -5.33
C GLY A 264 -17.64 -10.01 -4.36
N SER A 265 -18.00 -8.76 -4.59
CA SER A 265 -19.11 -8.13 -3.89
C SER A 265 -20.00 -7.34 -4.84
N GLY A 266 -21.30 -7.32 -4.55
CA GLY A 266 -22.29 -6.51 -5.22
C GLY A 266 -23.12 -5.76 -4.18
N GLY A 267 -23.42 -4.50 -4.44
CA GLY A 267 -24.17 -3.67 -3.49
C GLY A 267 -24.93 -2.55 -4.15
N THR A 268 -25.59 -1.72 -3.34
CA THR A 268 -26.43 -0.63 -3.83
C THR A 268 -25.62 0.53 -4.45
N ARG A 269 -24.33 0.64 -4.12
CA ARG A 269 -23.45 1.75 -4.57
C ARG A 269 -22.25 1.29 -5.39
N SER A 270 -21.77 0.09 -5.15
CA SER A 270 -20.58 -0.42 -5.84
C SER A 270 -20.53 -1.94 -5.89
N GLY A 271 -19.83 -2.47 -6.90
CA GLY A 271 -19.38 -3.85 -6.96
C GLY A 271 -17.86 -3.94 -6.95
N THR A 272 -17.32 -5.05 -6.43
CA THR A 272 -15.89 -5.33 -6.41
C THR A 272 -15.60 -6.73 -6.91
N LEU A 273 -14.46 -6.92 -7.55
CA LEU A 273 -13.91 -8.22 -7.93
C LEU A 273 -12.42 -8.26 -7.60
N ASN A 274 -12.04 -9.18 -6.72
CA ASN A 274 -10.65 -9.45 -6.39
C ASN A 274 -10.25 -10.81 -6.94
N LEU A 275 -9.10 -10.88 -7.56
CA LEU A 275 -8.46 -12.11 -7.99
C LEU A 275 -7.11 -12.24 -7.27
N SER A 276 -6.84 -13.40 -6.70
CA SER A 276 -5.56 -13.68 -6.08
C SER A 276 -5.13 -15.10 -6.46
N GLY A 277 -3.92 -15.27 -6.96
CA GLY A 277 -3.42 -16.57 -7.38
C GLY A 277 -1.92 -16.65 -7.18
N GLY A 278 -1.45 -17.87 -7.02
CA GLY A 278 -0.03 -18.15 -6.98
C GLY A 278 0.24 -19.57 -7.42
N TYR A 279 1.31 -19.74 -8.14
CA TYR A 279 1.83 -21.03 -8.54
C TYR A 279 3.34 -21.04 -8.35
N ARG A 280 3.85 -22.05 -7.64
CA ARG A 280 5.29 -22.21 -7.46
C ARG A 280 5.73 -23.62 -7.79
N THR A 281 6.77 -23.71 -8.59
CA THR A 281 7.40 -24.98 -8.97
C THR A 281 8.92 -24.86 -8.88
N GLY A 282 9.56 -25.69 -8.05
CA GLY A 282 11.01 -25.65 -7.88
C GLY A 282 11.55 -24.28 -7.48
N ARG A 283 12.37 -23.69 -8.34
CA ARG A 283 13.03 -22.40 -8.13
C ARG A 283 12.22 -21.22 -8.67
N MET A 284 11.08 -21.46 -9.31
CA MET A 284 10.30 -20.45 -10.01
C MET A 284 8.92 -20.26 -9.37
N GLY A 285 8.55 -19.03 -9.17
CA GLY A 285 7.25 -18.61 -8.65
C GLY A 285 6.56 -17.66 -9.60
N PHE A 286 5.23 -17.81 -9.70
CA PHE A 286 4.33 -16.86 -10.36
C PHE A 286 3.28 -16.40 -9.38
N ALA A 287 2.94 -15.13 -9.44
CA ALA A 287 1.87 -14.56 -8.65
C ALA A 287 0.94 -13.76 -9.57
N LEU A 288 -0.36 -13.91 -9.37
CA LEU A 288 -1.39 -13.06 -9.95
C LEU A 288 -2.11 -12.37 -8.80
N GLY A 289 -2.24 -11.07 -8.87
CA GLY A 289 -3.08 -10.33 -7.95
C GLY A 289 -3.83 -9.25 -8.68
N GLY A 290 -5.10 -9.05 -8.35
CA GLY A 290 -5.85 -8.00 -9.01
C GLY A 290 -7.14 -7.67 -8.31
N PHE A 291 -7.56 -6.44 -8.54
CA PHE A 291 -8.76 -5.86 -7.96
C PHE A 291 -9.41 -4.93 -8.97
N GLY A 292 -10.72 -5.02 -9.05
CA GLY A 292 -11.56 -4.08 -9.78
C GLY A 292 -12.72 -3.62 -8.90
N ARG A 293 -13.06 -2.34 -8.96
CA ARG A 293 -14.24 -1.77 -8.32
C ARG A 293 -14.99 -0.88 -9.30
N ALA A 294 -16.28 -1.11 -9.41
CA ALA A 294 -17.21 -0.24 -10.12
C ALA A 294 -18.12 0.44 -9.10
N GLY A 295 -18.02 1.76 -8.97
CA GLY A 295 -18.96 2.61 -8.24
C GLY A 295 -20.01 3.14 -9.22
N TYR A 296 -21.27 2.76 -9.02
CA TYR A 296 -22.30 3.02 -10.05
C TYR A 296 -22.81 4.43 -9.99
N ASN A 297 -23.10 4.90 -8.79
CA ASN A 297 -23.70 6.20 -8.57
C ASN A 297 -23.64 6.58 -7.10
N THR A 298 -22.97 7.68 -6.80
CA THR A 298 -23.00 8.32 -5.48
C THR A 298 -23.68 9.67 -5.64
N PRO A 299 -24.98 9.79 -5.29
CA PRO A 299 -25.69 11.04 -5.41
C PRO A 299 -25.34 11.97 -4.26
N GLY A 300 -25.48 13.26 -4.52
CA GLY A 300 -25.24 14.29 -3.55
C GLY A 300 -25.77 15.64 -3.98
N SER A 301 -25.38 16.68 -3.25
CA SER A 301 -25.66 18.05 -3.62
C SER A 301 -24.49 18.96 -3.21
N PHE A 302 -24.39 20.05 -3.91
CA PHE A 302 -23.39 21.08 -3.69
C PHE A 302 -24.05 22.43 -3.55
N THR A 303 -23.61 23.23 -2.58
CA THR A 303 -23.96 24.62 -2.44
C THR A 303 -22.72 25.45 -2.12
N ASN A 304 -22.64 26.64 -2.70
CA ASN A 304 -21.57 27.61 -2.44
C ASN A 304 -22.15 29.02 -2.36
N THR A 305 -21.70 29.78 -1.40
CA THR A 305 -21.96 31.22 -1.31
C THR A 305 -20.64 31.92 -1.11
N GLN A 306 -20.30 32.84 -2.00
CA GLN A 306 -19.09 33.63 -1.87
C GLN A 306 -19.38 35.12 -2.03
N LEU A 307 -18.63 35.93 -1.29
CA LEU A 307 -18.56 37.38 -1.40
C LEU A 307 -17.13 37.75 -1.77
N THR A 308 -16.92 38.29 -2.94
CA THR A 308 -15.62 38.76 -3.41
C THR A 308 -15.57 40.28 -3.45
N THR A 309 -14.39 40.82 -3.16
CA THR A 309 -14.11 42.24 -3.30
C THR A 309 -13.08 42.42 -4.41
N ASN A 310 -13.40 43.13 -5.46
CA ASN A 310 -12.46 43.45 -6.52
C ASN A 310 -11.34 44.35 -5.98
N PRO A 311 -10.06 43.90 -6.04
CA PRO A 311 -8.96 44.63 -5.43
C PRO A 311 -8.71 45.99 -6.08
N ALA A 312 -9.05 46.17 -7.37
CA ALA A 312 -8.78 47.41 -8.07
C ALA A 312 -9.90 48.47 -7.84
N THR A 313 -11.17 48.05 -7.70
CA THR A 313 -12.30 48.94 -7.65
C THR A 313 -13.01 49.00 -6.28
N GLY A 314 -12.67 48.09 -5.36
CA GLY A 314 -13.39 47.91 -4.10
C GLY A 314 -14.82 47.38 -4.23
N ARG A 315 -15.30 47.10 -5.44
CA ARG A 315 -16.63 46.63 -5.70
C ARG A 315 -16.83 45.19 -5.18
N GLN A 316 -17.92 44.99 -4.45
CA GLN A 316 -18.27 43.67 -3.93
C GLN A 316 -19.26 42.96 -4.87
N THR A 317 -19.06 41.67 -4.99
CA THR A 317 -19.93 40.75 -5.75
C THR A 317 -20.28 39.56 -4.88
N ARG A 318 -21.58 39.27 -4.76
CA ARG A 318 -22.09 38.08 -4.10
C ARG A 318 -22.45 37.04 -5.15
N THR A 319 -21.94 35.83 -5.01
CA THR A 319 -22.25 34.71 -5.89
C THR A 319 -22.80 33.57 -5.08
N THR A 320 -23.90 32.94 -5.56
CA THR A 320 -24.46 31.72 -5.00
C THR A 320 -24.50 30.65 -6.08
N GLN A 321 -24.14 29.43 -5.71
CA GLN A 321 -24.20 28.27 -6.60
C GLN A 321 -24.87 27.11 -5.88
N ALA A 322 -25.68 26.34 -6.63
CA ALA A 322 -26.30 25.11 -6.16
C ALA A 322 -26.41 24.11 -7.30
N ALA A 323 -26.17 22.85 -7.02
CA ALA A 323 -26.25 21.74 -7.98
C ALA A 323 -26.62 20.42 -7.31
N THR A 324 -27.26 19.52 -8.04
CA THR A 324 -27.24 18.11 -7.70
C THR A 324 -25.97 17.48 -8.26
N THR A 325 -25.42 16.47 -7.55
CA THR A 325 -24.16 15.85 -7.95
C THR A 325 -24.32 14.33 -8.08
N ARG A 326 -23.64 13.77 -9.06
CA ARG A 326 -23.52 12.32 -9.27
C ARG A 326 -22.08 11.96 -9.55
N GLN A 327 -21.60 10.93 -8.88
CA GLN A 327 -20.26 10.41 -9.12
C GLN A 327 -20.31 8.94 -9.53
N GLN A 328 -19.55 8.60 -10.58
CA GLN A 328 -19.32 7.25 -11.06
C GLN A 328 -17.82 7.00 -11.08
N GLN A 329 -17.40 5.79 -10.72
CA GLN A 329 -15.98 5.43 -10.70
C GLN A 329 -15.80 3.99 -11.13
N LEU A 330 -14.84 3.76 -12.01
CA LEU A 330 -14.31 2.43 -12.30
C LEU A 330 -12.82 2.47 -12.05
N PHE A 331 -12.31 1.59 -11.23
CA PHE A 331 -10.87 1.48 -11.05
C PHE A 331 -10.46 0.05 -10.74
N GLY A 332 -9.24 -0.29 -11.10
CA GLY A 332 -8.70 -1.58 -10.83
C GLY A 332 -7.20 -1.64 -11.14
N ARG A 333 -6.55 -2.67 -10.60
CA ARG A 333 -5.15 -2.96 -10.88
C ARG A 333 -4.92 -4.46 -10.85
N TYR A 334 -4.21 -4.96 -11.84
CA TYR A 334 -3.76 -6.34 -11.91
C TYR A 334 -2.25 -6.37 -12.00
N THR A 335 -1.64 -7.28 -11.25
CA THR A 335 -0.18 -7.43 -11.16
C THR A 335 0.18 -8.89 -11.42
N LEU A 336 1.09 -9.10 -12.34
CA LEU A 336 1.78 -10.36 -12.55
C LEU A 336 3.16 -10.25 -11.91
N GLY A 337 3.48 -11.18 -11.02
CA GLY A 337 4.78 -11.33 -10.40
C GLY A 337 5.47 -12.58 -10.90
N TRP A 338 6.77 -12.52 -11.04
CA TRP A 338 7.65 -13.64 -11.32
C TRP A 338 8.87 -13.56 -10.44
N ASP A 339 9.25 -14.67 -9.83
CA ASP A 339 10.50 -14.78 -9.08
C ASP A 339 11.25 -16.05 -9.47
N TYR A 340 12.57 -15.97 -9.48
CA TYR A 340 13.44 -17.07 -9.85
C TYR A 340 14.71 -17.08 -9.00
N ASP A 341 14.88 -18.19 -8.25
CA ASP A 341 16.10 -18.45 -7.50
C ASP A 341 17.17 -19.06 -8.41
N LEU A 342 18.09 -18.25 -8.93
CA LEU A 342 19.22 -18.71 -9.73
C LEU A 342 20.02 -19.77 -8.98
N ASN A 343 20.29 -19.53 -7.72
CA ASN A 343 20.88 -20.45 -6.75
C ASN A 343 20.53 -20.00 -5.31
N ALA A 344 21.14 -20.63 -4.29
CA ALA A 344 20.85 -20.33 -2.89
C ALA A 344 21.18 -18.88 -2.48
N ARG A 345 21.98 -18.16 -3.26
CA ARG A 345 22.46 -16.81 -2.92
C ARG A 345 22.00 -15.73 -3.90
N ASN A 346 21.53 -16.11 -5.06
CA ASN A 346 21.17 -15.19 -6.13
C ASN A 346 19.71 -15.37 -6.50
N SER A 347 18.94 -14.31 -6.47
CA SER A 347 17.53 -14.30 -6.88
C SER A 347 17.23 -13.13 -7.81
N LEU A 348 16.33 -13.39 -8.75
CA LEU A 348 15.71 -12.39 -9.61
C LEU A 348 14.23 -12.30 -9.25
N ALA A 349 13.68 -11.10 -9.25
CA ALA A 349 12.24 -10.90 -9.19
C ALA A 349 11.84 -9.83 -10.19
N ALA A 350 10.74 -10.09 -10.89
CA ALA A 350 10.16 -9.16 -11.84
C ALA A 350 8.66 -9.01 -11.54
N SER A 351 8.12 -7.84 -11.83
CA SER A 351 6.69 -7.64 -11.80
C SER A 351 6.24 -6.73 -12.93
N LEU A 352 5.05 -7.01 -13.45
CA LEU A 352 4.34 -6.17 -14.40
C LEU A 352 2.95 -5.90 -13.83
N ALA A 353 2.58 -4.65 -13.69
CA ALA A 353 1.27 -4.25 -13.24
C ALA A 353 0.61 -3.31 -14.23
N TYR A 354 -0.69 -3.50 -14.43
CA TYR A 354 -1.55 -2.58 -15.15
C TYR A 354 -2.67 -2.10 -14.24
N GLY A 355 -2.80 -0.79 -14.12
CA GLY A 355 -3.86 -0.13 -13.37
C GLY A 355 -4.67 0.78 -14.26
N THR A 356 -5.98 0.84 -14.05
CA THR A 356 -6.88 1.78 -14.72
C THR A 356 -7.75 2.50 -13.72
N ARG A 357 -8.09 3.73 -14.02
CA ARG A 357 -9.07 4.53 -13.30
C ARG A 357 -9.86 5.36 -14.28
N ASP A 358 -11.15 5.33 -14.10
CA ASP A 358 -12.12 6.17 -14.79
C ASP A 358 -13.06 6.77 -13.73
N ALA A 359 -13.14 8.07 -13.66
CA ALA A 359 -13.99 8.79 -12.71
C ALA A 359 -14.74 9.88 -13.44
N THR A 360 -16.08 9.74 -13.47
CA THR A 360 -16.96 10.73 -14.06
C THR A 360 -17.78 11.40 -12.97
N ASN A 361 -17.76 12.73 -12.94
CA ASN A 361 -18.56 13.51 -12.02
C ASN A 361 -19.49 14.42 -12.82
N HIS A 362 -20.73 14.49 -12.37
CA HIS A 362 -21.74 15.37 -12.90
C HIS A 362 -22.16 16.37 -11.82
N GLN A 363 -22.31 17.62 -12.22
CA GLN A 363 -23.07 18.64 -11.51
C GLN A 363 -24.22 19.00 -12.42
N ASP A 364 -25.37 18.45 -12.10
CA ASP A 364 -26.58 18.65 -12.90
C ASP A 364 -27.28 19.92 -12.38
N GLU A 365 -27.75 20.74 -13.31
CA GLU A 365 -28.48 21.98 -13.03
C GLU A 365 -27.70 22.95 -12.09
N LEU A 366 -26.40 23.13 -12.33
CA LEU A 366 -25.61 24.09 -11.57
C LEU A 366 -26.15 25.49 -11.81
N ALA A 367 -27.05 25.90 -10.93
CA ALA A 367 -27.61 27.26 -10.92
C ALA A 367 -26.61 28.20 -10.24
N THR A 368 -26.21 29.25 -10.96
CA THR A 368 -25.32 30.28 -10.47
C THR A 368 -26.04 31.61 -10.54
N SER A 369 -26.16 32.30 -9.40
CA SER A 369 -26.68 33.68 -9.31
C SER A 369 -25.57 34.60 -8.85
N THR A 370 -25.26 35.61 -9.64
CA THR A 370 -24.25 36.63 -9.32
C THR A 370 -24.93 37.97 -9.15
N MET A 371 -24.79 38.57 -8.00
CA MET A 371 -25.37 39.85 -7.66
C MET A 371 -24.25 40.87 -7.36
N PRO A 372 -24.01 41.84 -8.25
CA PRO A 372 -23.19 42.99 -7.90
C PRO A 372 -23.88 43.78 -6.80
N LEU A 373 -23.19 44.18 -5.74
CA LEU A 373 -23.71 45.04 -4.69
C LEU A 373 -23.72 46.50 -5.13
N ALA A 374 -24.00 46.77 -6.43
CA ALA A 374 -24.19 48.09 -7.06
C ALA A 374 -25.28 47.96 -8.13
N PRO A 375 -25.85 49.03 -8.69
CA PRO A 375 -27.00 48.99 -9.60
C PRO A 375 -26.79 48.09 -10.80
N GLY A 376 -27.65 47.08 -10.94
CA GLY A 376 -27.70 46.06 -11.94
C GLY A 376 -28.27 44.78 -11.31
N GLY A 377 -29.34 44.20 -11.83
CA GLY A 377 -29.99 43.03 -11.26
C GLY A 377 -29.10 41.79 -11.21
N PRO A 378 -29.55 40.73 -10.56
CA PRO A 378 -28.78 39.46 -10.48
C PRO A 378 -28.65 38.83 -11.88
N ALA A 379 -27.42 38.46 -12.24
CA ALA A 379 -27.19 37.61 -13.41
C ALA A 379 -27.27 36.12 -12.97
N THR A 380 -28.15 35.38 -13.63
CA THR A 380 -28.33 33.93 -13.36
C THR A 380 -27.90 33.12 -14.56
N SER A 381 -27.14 32.08 -14.37
CA SER A 381 -26.74 31.10 -15.36
C SER A 381 -27.04 29.68 -14.89
N LEU A 382 -27.40 28.81 -15.82
CA LEU A 382 -27.61 27.38 -15.56
C LEU A 382 -26.64 26.57 -16.39
N ARG A 383 -26.06 25.53 -15.81
CA ARG A 383 -25.06 24.67 -16.46
C ARG A 383 -25.24 23.24 -16.05
N ASN A 384 -24.92 22.33 -16.97
CA ASN A 384 -24.58 20.95 -16.64
C ASN A 384 -23.06 20.78 -16.81
N VAL A 385 -22.40 20.39 -15.75
CA VAL A 385 -20.94 20.19 -15.74
C VAL A 385 -20.65 18.71 -15.66
N LYS A 386 -19.96 18.19 -16.67
CA LYS A 386 -19.40 16.85 -16.67
C LYS A 386 -17.88 16.94 -16.63
N THR A 387 -17.26 16.24 -15.71
CA THR A 387 -15.80 16.05 -15.71
C THR A 387 -15.48 14.58 -15.80
N SER A 388 -14.53 14.22 -16.65
CA SER A 388 -14.01 12.86 -16.82
C SER A 388 -12.51 12.85 -16.54
N ASP A 389 -12.06 11.85 -15.79
CA ASP A 389 -10.67 11.66 -15.41
C ASP A 389 -10.31 10.18 -15.61
N GLU A 390 -9.77 9.89 -16.77
CA GLU A 390 -9.43 8.55 -17.22
C GLU A 390 -7.93 8.36 -17.20
N SER A 391 -7.46 7.29 -16.58
CA SER A 391 -6.03 6.99 -16.55
C SER A 391 -5.71 5.50 -16.66
N GLY A 392 -4.61 5.20 -17.35
CA GLY A 392 -3.99 3.89 -17.41
C GLY A 392 -2.53 3.95 -16.99
N THR A 393 -2.13 3.06 -16.08
CA THR A 393 -0.75 3.00 -15.57
C THR A 393 -0.15 1.64 -15.84
N VAL A 394 1.05 1.61 -16.40
CA VAL A 394 1.89 0.41 -16.52
C VAL A 394 3.11 0.58 -15.63
N ASP A 395 3.31 -0.35 -14.71
CA ASP A 395 4.50 -0.43 -13.88
C ASP A 395 5.24 -1.73 -14.15
N ALA A 396 6.53 -1.63 -14.42
CA ALA A 396 7.43 -2.77 -14.55
C ALA A 396 8.58 -2.65 -13.56
N SER A 397 8.95 -3.76 -12.93
CA SER A 397 10.12 -3.79 -12.06
C SER A 397 10.96 -5.02 -12.29
N LEU A 398 12.27 -4.85 -12.17
CA LEU A 398 13.24 -5.93 -12.15
C LEU A 398 14.18 -5.71 -10.98
N SER A 399 14.35 -6.72 -10.15
CA SER A 399 15.28 -6.68 -9.03
C SER A 399 16.16 -7.91 -9.00
N TYR A 400 17.44 -7.70 -8.71
CA TYR A 400 18.42 -8.73 -8.45
C TYR A 400 18.92 -8.60 -7.03
N THR A 401 18.99 -9.71 -6.30
CA THR A 401 19.51 -9.75 -4.93
C THR A 401 20.59 -10.82 -4.84
N HIS A 402 21.74 -10.42 -4.34
CA HIS A 402 22.84 -11.32 -3.97
C HIS A 402 23.05 -11.29 -2.46
N THR A 403 22.91 -12.44 -1.81
CA THR A 403 23.19 -12.60 -0.39
C THR A 403 24.50 -13.37 -0.22
N TYR A 404 25.35 -12.86 0.63
CA TYR A 404 26.67 -13.44 0.93
C TYR A 404 26.56 -14.53 2.01
N GLU A 405 27.67 -15.20 2.30
CA GLU A 405 27.74 -16.18 3.41
C GLU A 405 27.54 -15.54 4.77
N THR A 406 28.06 -14.34 4.92
CA THR A 406 27.88 -13.54 6.13
C THR A 406 26.42 -13.13 6.25
N ALA A 407 25.76 -13.51 7.34
CA ALA A 407 24.38 -13.11 7.62
C ALA A 407 24.21 -11.59 7.53
N GLN A 408 23.12 -11.12 6.95
CA GLN A 408 22.79 -9.69 6.73
C GLN A 408 23.67 -8.97 5.70
N ARG A 409 24.67 -9.61 5.10
CA ARG A 409 25.42 -9.03 3.99
C ARG A 409 24.69 -9.28 2.68
N GLU A 410 24.33 -8.19 2.00
CA GLU A 410 23.47 -8.24 0.81
C GLU A 410 23.79 -7.12 -0.17
N LEU A 411 23.74 -7.42 -1.45
CA LEU A 411 23.75 -6.47 -2.54
C LEU A 411 22.41 -6.57 -3.27
N SER A 412 21.77 -5.45 -3.50
CA SER A 412 20.50 -5.35 -4.20
C SER A 412 20.61 -4.36 -5.36
N VAL A 413 20.11 -4.74 -6.53
CA VAL A 413 20.00 -3.87 -7.69
C VAL A 413 18.54 -3.83 -8.12
N LEU A 414 18.02 -2.63 -8.35
CA LEU A 414 16.63 -2.40 -8.70
C LEU A 414 16.54 -1.50 -9.94
N ALA A 415 15.75 -1.91 -10.91
CA ALA A 415 15.31 -1.09 -12.02
C ALA A 415 13.78 -1.01 -12.01
N LEU A 416 13.24 0.20 -12.12
CA LEU A 416 11.81 0.47 -12.20
C LEU A 416 11.52 1.28 -13.46
N PHE A 417 10.42 0.94 -14.09
CA PHE A 417 9.79 1.74 -15.13
C PHE A 417 8.33 1.91 -14.78
N SER A 418 7.83 3.12 -14.90
CA SER A 418 6.43 3.41 -14.68
C SER A 418 5.96 4.45 -15.68
N ARG A 419 4.79 4.22 -16.29
CA ARG A 419 4.17 5.16 -17.21
C ARG A 419 2.68 5.24 -16.93
N ASN A 420 2.20 6.44 -16.66
CA ASN A 420 0.79 6.77 -16.53
C ASN A 420 0.38 7.68 -17.69
N ASN A 421 -0.63 7.23 -18.46
CA ASN A 421 -1.32 8.09 -19.41
C ASN A 421 -2.66 8.47 -18.79
N ARG A 422 -2.99 9.76 -18.82
CA ARG A 422 -4.21 10.32 -18.22
C ARG A 422 -4.84 11.31 -19.18
N THR A 423 -6.15 11.25 -19.29
CA THR A 423 -6.97 12.26 -19.96
C THR A 423 -7.90 12.88 -18.93
N TYR A 424 -7.84 14.19 -18.81
CA TYR A 424 -8.73 14.95 -17.92
C TYR A 424 -9.54 15.94 -18.75
N ASP A 425 -10.84 15.69 -18.82
CA ASP A 425 -11.74 16.47 -19.64
C ASP A 425 -12.85 17.08 -18.79
N PHE A 426 -13.27 18.26 -19.13
CA PHE A 426 -14.53 18.77 -18.65
C PHE A 426 -15.36 19.35 -19.78
N THR A 427 -16.67 19.27 -19.63
CA THR A 427 -17.66 19.89 -20.50
C THR A 427 -18.66 20.67 -19.66
N ASN A 428 -18.91 21.91 -20.03
CA ASN A 428 -19.99 22.74 -19.51
C ASN A 428 -21.02 22.95 -20.62
N ASP A 429 -22.21 22.40 -20.47
CA ASP A 429 -23.36 22.76 -21.28
C ASP A 429 -24.07 23.94 -20.61
N ILE A 430 -24.17 25.07 -21.30
CA ILE A 430 -24.62 26.35 -20.76
C ILE A 430 -26.04 26.61 -21.26
N TYR A 431 -26.94 26.94 -20.35
CA TYR A 431 -28.34 27.18 -20.61
C TYR A 431 -28.82 28.55 -20.12
N ALA A 432 -29.81 29.09 -20.77
CA ALA A 432 -30.50 30.25 -20.25
C ALA A 432 -31.33 29.85 -19.02
N ALA A 433 -31.21 30.61 -17.94
CA ALA A 433 -31.91 30.32 -16.68
C ALA A 433 -33.44 30.54 -16.78
N SER A 434 -33.91 31.29 -17.79
CA SER A 434 -35.32 31.63 -17.97
C SER A 434 -36.17 30.54 -18.64
N ASP A 435 -35.58 29.80 -19.56
CA ASP A 435 -36.29 28.85 -20.44
C ASP A 435 -35.52 27.59 -20.77
N ALA A 436 -34.39 27.36 -20.10
CA ALA A 436 -33.46 26.23 -20.29
C ALA A 436 -32.97 26.07 -21.76
N ARG A 437 -33.02 27.15 -22.56
CA ARG A 437 -32.49 27.15 -23.93
C ARG A 437 -30.99 27.03 -23.92
N ALA A 438 -30.43 26.15 -24.75
CA ALA A 438 -28.99 26.01 -24.92
C ALA A 438 -28.34 27.30 -25.42
N LEU A 439 -27.36 27.81 -24.73
CA LEU A 439 -26.58 29.00 -25.05
C LEU A 439 -25.21 28.69 -25.63
N GLY A 440 -24.69 27.48 -25.37
CA GLY A 440 -23.40 27.06 -25.88
C GLY A 440 -22.74 25.97 -25.03
N VAL A 441 -21.55 25.61 -25.44
CA VAL A 441 -20.71 24.62 -24.77
C VAL A 441 -19.34 25.23 -24.50
N SER A 442 -18.69 24.83 -23.42
CA SER A 442 -17.31 25.19 -23.12
C SER A 442 -16.62 24.04 -22.43
N GLY A 443 -15.37 23.80 -22.74
CA GLY A 443 -14.64 22.68 -22.13
C GLY A 443 -13.17 22.63 -22.52
N ASN A 444 -12.54 21.58 -22.05
CA ASN A 444 -11.18 21.21 -22.44
C ASN A 444 -11.03 19.72 -22.65
N ASP A 445 -10.00 19.36 -23.40
CA ASP A 445 -9.42 18.03 -23.53
C ASP A 445 -7.94 18.14 -23.10
N ASN A 446 -7.54 17.32 -22.13
CA ASN A 446 -6.17 17.35 -21.60
C ASN A 446 -5.58 15.95 -21.50
N PRO A 447 -5.05 15.39 -22.60
CA PRO A 447 -4.20 14.23 -22.52
C PRO A 447 -2.87 14.57 -21.87
N SER A 448 -2.44 13.71 -20.95
CA SER A 448 -1.16 13.84 -20.28
C SER A 448 -0.46 12.48 -20.14
N ALA A 449 0.86 12.51 -20.13
CA ALA A 449 1.69 11.33 -19.88
C ALA A 449 2.75 11.66 -18.81
N ASN A 450 2.92 10.77 -17.87
CA ASN A 450 3.98 10.83 -16.86
C ASN A 450 4.77 9.55 -16.90
N GLN A 451 6.07 9.64 -17.11
CA GLN A 451 6.99 8.50 -17.17
C GLN A 451 8.09 8.66 -16.12
N GLU A 452 8.39 7.60 -15.40
CA GLU A 452 9.48 7.58 -14.42
C GLU A 452 10.34 6.33 -14.65
N VAL A 453 11.65 6.52 -14.66
CA VAL A 453 12.65 5.45 -14.66
C VAL A 453 13.51 5.62 -13.43
N THR A 454 13.67 4.54 -12.65
CA THR A 454 14.50 4.54 -11.43
C THR A 454 15.51 3.42 -11.49
N GLY A 455 16.77 3.74 -11.26
CA GLY A 455 17.86 2.80 -11.00
C GLY A 455 18.34 2.95 -9.55
N GLN A 456 18.54 1.85 -8.83
CA GLN A 456 18.99 1.86 -7.45
C GLN A 456 19.93 0.69 -7.18
N VAL A 457 21.00 0.95 -6.44
CA VAL A 457 21.93 -0.07 -5.94
C VAL A 457 22.09 0.15 -4.44
N ASP A 458 21.78 -0.88 -3.66
CA ASP A 458 21.91 -0.89 -2.20
C ASP A 458 22.88 -1.98 -1.79
N TYR A 459 23.75 -1.67 -0.85
CA TYR A 459 24.64 -2.62 -0.23
C TYR A 459 24.56 -2.49 1.29
N GLN A 460 24.39 -3.63 1.95
CA GLN A 460 24.44 -3.70 3.40
C GLN A 460 25.43 -4.77 3.86
N THR A 461 26.14 -4.49 4.95
CA THR A 461 27.12 -5.40 5.52
C THR A 461 27.22 -5.24 7.03
N PRO A 462 27.24 -6.33 7.80
CA PRO A 462 27.59 -6.26 9.20
C PRO A 462 29.08 -5.88 9.34
N THR A 463 29.40 -4.95 10.22
CA THR A 463 30.74 -4.46 10.51
C THR A 463 31.29 -4.96 11.86
N GLY A 464 30.41 -5.63 12.64
CA GLY A 464 30.74 -6.19 13.96
C GLY A 464 29.54 -6.93 14.52
N LYS A 465 29.63 -7.37 15.78
CA LYS A 465 28.50 -7.96 16.48
C LYS A 465 27.40 -6.90 16.65
N ASN A 466 26.24 -7.14 16.10
CA ASN A 466 25.08 -6.24 16.20
C ASN A 466 25.30 -4.84 15.59
N GLN A 467 26.13 -4.74 14.54
CA GLN A 467 26.38 -3.50 13.82
C GLN A 467 26.13 -3.72 12.32
N LEU A 468 25.41 -2.81 11.68
CA LEU A 468 25.09 -2.88 10.26
C LEU A 468 25.36 -1.55 9.57
N LEU A 469 26.18 -1.62 8.52
CA LEU A 469 26.40 -0.52 7.58
C LEU A 469 25.48 -0.70 6.38
N GLU A 470 24.74 0.33 6.02
CA GLU A 470 23.91 0.40 4.83
C GLU A 470 24.35 1.59 3.99
N LEU A 471 24.55 1.39 2.70
CA LEU A 471 24.89 2.44 1.76
C LEU A 471 24.23 2.16 0.40
N GLY A 472 23.96 3.19 -0.35
CA GLY A 472 23.39 3.04 -1.67
C GLY A 472 23.38 4.31 -2.48
N VAL A 473 23.14 4.11 -3.77
CA VAL A 473 22.99 5.17 -4.76
C VAL A 473 21.69 4.95 -5.54
N LYS A 474 21.06 6.04 -5.94
CA LYS A 474 19.80 6.01 -6.67
C LYS A 474 19.73 7.16 -7.66
N GLU A 475 19.20 6.87 -8.83
CA GLU A 475 18.88 7.84 -9.88
C GLU A 475 17.39 7.71 -10.22
N ILE A 476 16.71 8.84 -10.33
CA ILE A 476 15.32 8.92 -10.77
C ILE A 476 15.26 9.91 -11.93
N ARG A 477 14.75 9.46 -13.06
CA ARG A 477 14.41 10.32 -14.19
C ARG A 477 12.91 10.34 -14.40
N ARG A 478 12.31 11.52 -14.37
CA ARG A 478 10.88 11.74 -14.58
C ARG A 478 10.65 12.69 -15.73
N THR A 479 9.76 12.32 -16.64
CA THR A 479 9.32 13.14 -17.77
C THR A 479 7.80 13.24 -17.73
N VAL A 480 7.30 14.45 -17.88
CA VAL A 480 5.87 14.74 -17.91
C VAL A 480 5.53 15.59 -19.12
N GLN A 481 4.47 15.22 -19.78
CA GLN A 481 3.87 15.97 -20.86
C GLN A 481 2.38 16.15 -20.60
N SER A 482 1.84 17.34 -20.86
CA SER A 482 0.42 17.65 -20.69
C SER A 482 0.00 18.64 -21.76
N ASP A 483 -0.98 18.24 -22.58
CA ASP A 483 -1.48 19.06 -23.71
C ASP A 483 -2.91 19.51 -23.39
N TYR A 484 -3.13 20.83 -23.35
CA TYR A 484 -4.43 21.43 -23.12
C TYR A 484 -5.01 21.97 -24.42
N ARG A 485 -6.23 21.54 -24.72
CA ARG A 485 -7.02 21.99 -25.86
C ARG A 485 -8.36 22.49 -25.36
N TYR A 486 -8.61 23.78 -25.52
CA TYR A 486 -9.86 24.40 -25.13
C TYR A 486 -10.83 24.43 -26.32
N TYR A 487 -12.11 24.25 -26.05
CA TYR A 487 -13.15 24.33 -27.05
C TYR A 487 -14.37 25.13 -26.59
N GLY A 488 -15.24 25.49 -27.56
CA GLY A 488 -16.42 26.31 -27.30
C GLY A 488 -16.08 27.73 -26.85
N GLN A 489 -16.83 28.25 -25.93
CA GLN A 489 -16.64 29.63 -25.46
C GLN A 489 -15.27 29.86 -24.79
N LEU A 490 -14.70 28.84 -24.17
CA LEU A 490 -13.40 28.94 -23.52
C LEU A 490 -12.26 29.13 -24.52
N ALA A 491 -12.35 28.51 -25.69
CA ALA A 491 -11.36 28.66 -26.77
C ALA A 491 -11.27 30.09 -27.33
N LEU A 492 -12.29 30.94 -27.08
CA LEU A 492 -12.24 32.34 -27.47
C LEU A 492 -11.36 33.20 -26.56
N SER A 493 -11.10 32.74 -25.33
CA SER A 493 -10.35 33.47 -24.31
C SER A 493 -9.05 32.79 -23.90
N GLN A 494 -8.92 31.47 -24.17
CA GLN A 494 -7.78 30.65 -23.78
C GLN A 494 -7.14 29.99 -25.00
N ALA A 495 -5.83 30.14 -25.17
CA ALA A 495 -5.07 29.44 -26.20
C ALA A 495 -4.77 28.01 -25.77
N ASN A 496 -4.73 27.08 -26.74
CA ASN A 496 -4.18 25.75 -26.49
C ASN A 496 -2.74 25.86 -26.06
N ASN A 497 -2.34 25.01 -25.11
CA ASN A 497 -1.01 25.02 -24.53
C ASN A 497 -0.50 23.62 -24.30
N SER A 498 0.81 23.44 -24.32
CA SER A 498 1.51 22.23 -23.89
C SER A 498 2.45 22.57 -22.74
N PHE A 499 2.63 21.62 -21.84
CA PHE A 499 3.57 21.72 -20.74
C PHE A 499 4.45 20.47 -20.73
N HIS A 500 5.75 20.69 -20.80
CA HIS A 500 6.76 19.64 -20.70
C HIS A 500 7.63 19.87 -19.46
N TYR A 501 7.93 18.79 -18.71
CA TYR A 501 8.69 18.87 -17.48
C TYR A 501 9.59 17.65 -17.35
N ASP A 502 10.89 17.86 -17.26
CA ASP A 502 11.90 16.85 -16.98
C ASP A 502 12.56 17.10 -15.64
N GLN A 503 12.72 16.05 -14.86
CA GLN A 503 13.36 16.08 -13.56
C GLN A 503 14.31 14.90 -13.39
N ASN A 504 15.55 15.18 -13.04
CA ASN A 504 16.56 14.19 -12.66
C ASN A 504 16.91 14.34 -11.19
N VAL A 505 16.94 13.24 -10.42
CA VAL A 505 17.30 13.24 -9.00
C VAL A 505 18.37 12.19 -8.77
N ALA A 506 19.62 12.62 -8.62
CA ALA A 506 20.75 11.78 -8.24
C ALA A 506 20.91 11.81 -6.72
N SER A 507 21.11 10.67 -6.10
CA SER A 507 21.24 10.59 -4.65
C SER A 507 22.18 9.49 -4.16
N GLY A 508 22.81 9.76 -3.00
CA GLY A 508 23.61 8.78 -2.27
C GLY A 508 23.32 8.84 -0.78
N TYR A 509 23.39 7.71 -0.11
CA TYR A 509 23.15 7.65 1.33
C TYR A 509 24.10 6.69 2.04
N VAL A 510 24.25 6.96 3.35
CA VAL A 510 24.86 6.07 4.31
C VAL A 510 24.02 6.03 5.59
N ALA A 511 23.81 4.86 6.15
CA ALA A 511 23.19 4.66 7.45
C ALA A 511 23.94 3.60 8.23
N TYR A 512 24.03 3.78 9.53
CA TYR A 512 24.74 2.87 10.40
C TYR A 512 23.88 2.48 11.59
N THR A 513 23.61 1.19 11.76
CA THR A 513 22.86 0.68 12.90
C THR A 513 23.84 0.12 13.91
N LEU A 514 23.77 0.59 15.15
CA LEU A 514 24.63 0.25 16.26
C LEU A 514 23.77 -0.21 17.44
N SER A 515 23.91 -1.47 17.85
CA SER A 515 23.31 -1.94 19.08
C SER A 515 24.29 -1.77 20.23
N LEU A 516 23.88 -1.00 21.22
CA LEU A 516 24.61 -0.65 22.42
C LEU A 516 24.19 -1.56 23.59
N PRO A 517 24.96 -1.62 24.68
CA PRO A 517 24.53 -2.23 25.95
C PRO A 517 23.18 -1.70 26.40
N HIS A 518 22.50 -2.42 27.29
CA HIS A 518 21.17 -2.07 27.83
C HIS A 518 20.04 -2.02 26.78
N ASN A 519 20.14 -2.85 25.72
CA ASN A 519 19.12 -2.94 24.67
C ASN A 519 18.79 -1.61 23.95
N ILE A 520 19.80 -0.76 23.80
CA ILE A 520 19.70 0.49 23.05
C ILE A 520 20.18 0.23 21.62
N THR A 521 19.38 0.61 20.64
CA THR A 521 19.76 0.61 19.22
C THR A 521 19.77 2.04 18.70
N LEU A 522 20.88 2.44 18.09
CA LEU A 522 21.09 3.75 17.48
C LEU A 522 21.23 3.59 15.98
N LYS A 523 20.54 4.41 15.21
CA LYS A 523 20.62 4.41 13.72
C LYS A 523 20.77 5.84 13.19
N PRO A 524 21.99 6.42 13.18
CA PRO A 524 22.28 7.63 12.42
C PRO A 524 22.30 7.35 10.93
N GLY A 525 21.96 8.37 10.14
CA GLY A 525 22.00 8.28 8.69
C GLY A 525 22.13 9.65 8.06
N LEU A 526 22.76 9.68 6.88
CA LEU A 526 22.95 10.89 6.09
C LEU A 526 22.69 10.55 4.63
N ARG A 527 21.90 11.40 3.96
CA ARG A 527 21.62 11.32 2.53
C ARG A 527 21.83 12.67 1.88
N TYR A 528 22.38 12.67 0.68
CA TYR A 528 22.47 13.84 -0.18
C TYR A 528 21.69 13.59 -1.46
N GLU A 529 20.84 14.53 -1.86
CA GLU A 529 20.11 14.50 -3.14
C GLU A 529 20.43 15.76 -3.95
N TYR A 530 20.76 15.59 -5.22
CA TYR A 530 20.88 16.66 -6.19
C TYR A 530 19.75 16.55 -7.19
N THR A 531 19.02 17.64 -7.42
CA THR A 531 17.87 17.69 -8.31
C THR A 531 18.13 18.70 -9.42
N ASP A 532 17.95 18.26 -10.64
CA ASP A 532 17.98 19.07 -11.86
C ASP A 532 16.62 19.06 -12.53
N ILE A 533 16.14 20.23 -12.99
CA ILE A 533 14.80 20.41 -13.52
C ILE A 533 14.87 21.25 -14.79
N ALA A 534 14.21 20.76 -15.84
CA ALA A 534 13.90 21.51 -17.04
C ALA A 534 12.40 21.55 -17.25
N ALA A 535 11.83 22.70 -17.55
CA ALA A 535 10.41 22.84 -17.85
C ALA A 535 10.21 23.80 -19.02
N ASP A 536 9.26 23.46 -19.88
CA ASP A 536 8.89 24.23 -21.06
C ASP A 536 7.37 24.31 -21.19
N SER A 537 6.88 25.40 -21.70
CA SER A 537 5.47 25.64 -21.98
C SER A 537 5.33 26.15 -23.40
N GLY A 538 4.35 25.65 -24.14
CA GLY A 538 4.10 26.07 -25.53
C GLY A 538 3.82 27.57 -25.72
N THR A 539 3.52 28.30 -24.65
CA THR A 539 3.30 29.75 -24.64
C THR A 539 4.54 30.57 -24.26
N GLY A 540 5.68 29.93 -24.01
CA GLY A 540 6.95 30.57 -23.69
C GLY A 540 7.76 29.79 -22.66
N ALA A 541 9.04 30.13 -22.50
CA ALA A 541 9.90 29.48 -21.53
C ALA A 541 9.32 29.67 -20.12
N VAL A 542 9.10 28.56 -19.41
CA VAL A 542 8.90 28.59 -17.97
C VAL A 542 10.21 29.14 -17.38
N GLY A 543 10.13 30.15 -16.50
CA GLY A 543 11.31 30.76 -15.91
C GLY A 543 12.30 29.73 -15.38
N ASN A 544 13.59 30.06 -15.39
CA ASN A 544 14.68 29.17 -14.98
C ASN A 544 14.41 28.59 -13.57
N ILE A 545 14.19 27.30 -13.48
CA ILE A 545 14.06 26.56 -12.22
C ILE A 545 15.50 26.14 -11.83
N PRO A 546 16.09 26.73 -10.79
CA PRO A 546 17.47 26.40 -10.45
C PRO A 546 17.58 24.98 -9.90
N SER A 547 18.63 24.25 -10.35
CA SER A 547 19.04 23.00 -9.73
C SER A 547 19.39 23.22 -8.27
N TYR A 548 19.16 22.22 -7.41
CA TYR A 548 19.44 22.33 -5.98
C TYR A 548 19.92 21.01 -5.36
N GLY A 549 20.76 21.15 -4.33
CA GLY A 549 21.23 20.05 -3.50
C GLY A 549 20.60 20.09 -2.10
N VAL A 550 20.27 18.95 -1.53
CA VAL A 550 19.66 18.82 -0.20
C VAL A 550 20.38 17.79 0.64
N LEU A 551 20.78 18.20 1.85
CA LEU A 551 21.33 17.30 2.86
C LEU A 551 20.21 16.89 3.83
N VAL A 552 20.05 15.58 4.05
CA VAL A 552 18.97 14.95 4.79
C VAL A 552 19.53 14.08 5.91
N PRO A 553 19.81 14.66 7.09
CA PRO A 553 20.20 13.91 8.26
C PRO A 553 19.01 13.16 8.88
N SER A 554 19.30 12.02 9.51
CA SER A 554 18.34 11.25 10.30
C SER A 554 19.01 10.61 11.51
N LEU A 555 18.29 10.49 12.61
CA LEU A 555 18.71 9.81 13.81
C LEU A 555 17.52 9.07 14.41
N ASN A 556 17.65 7.76 14.58
CA ASN A 556 16.65 6.95 15.27
C ASN A 556 17.33 6.24 16.45
N VAL A 557 16.66 6.27 17.59
CA VAL A 557 17.09 5.60 18.82
C VAL A 557 15.94 4.75 19.33
N LEU A 558 16.18 3.47 19.57
CA LEU A 558 15.23 2.55 20.17
C LEU A 558 15.85 2.02 21.46
N HIS A 559 15.14 2.14 22.57
CA HIS A 559 15.48 1.51 23.84
C HIS A 559 14.42 0.47 24.18
N LYS A 560 14.77 -0.80 24.10
CA LYS A 560 13.91 -1.90 24.55
C LYS A 560 14.05 -2.02 26.07
N LEU A 561 12.96 -1.71 26.76
CA LEU A 561 12.86 -1.76 28.21
C LEU A 561 12.60 -3.19 28.69
N ALA A 562 12.75 -3.43 30.00
CA ALA A 562 12.30 -4.66 30.61
C ALA A 562 10.80 -4.89 30.30
N ASN A 563 10.35 -6.15 30.30
CA ASN A 563 8.97 -6.54 30.04
C ASN A 563 8.45 -6.27 28.60
N GLY A 564 9.34 -6.12 27.61
CA GLY A 564 8.95 -5.95 26.21
C GLY A 564 8.49 -4.54 25.83
N ASN A 565 8.56 -3.57 26.72
CA ASN A 565 8.27 -2.17 26.42
C ASN A 565 9.38 -1.56 25.56
N ALA A 566 9.03 -0.57 24.75
CA ALA A 566 9.98 0.12 23.91
C ALA A 566 9.80 1.65 23.96
N LEU A 567 10.92 2.36 24.06
CA LEU A 567 10.98 3.82 23.93
C LEU A 567 11.74 4.16 22.66
N ARG A 568 11.18 5.01 21.81
CA ARG A 568 11.76 5.46 20.54
C ARG A 568 11.89 6.97 20.52
N LEU A 569 13.08 7.46 20.17
CA LEU A 569 13.34 8.86 19.88
C LEU A 569 13.81 8.95 18.43
N ALA A 570 13.27 9.88 17.67
CA ALA A 570 13.62 10.04 16.28
C ALA A 570 13.69 11.50 15.86
N TYR A 571 14.63 11.82 14.99
CA TYR A 571 14.77 13.08 14.28
C TYR A 571 15.05 12.80 12.81
N ASN A 572 14.41 13.55 11.92
CA ASN A 572 14.80 13.61 10.52
C ASN A 572 14.46 14.96 9.88
N ARG A 573 15.24 15.32 8.87
CA ARG A 573 14.90 16.39 7.93
C ARG A 573 14.37 15.76 6.66
N ARG A 574 13.35 16.37 6.05
CA ARG A 574 12.70 15.90 4.82
C ARG A 574 12.51 17.04 3.85
N ILE A 575 12.29 16.69 2.58
CA ILE A 575 11.93 17.58 1.50
C ILE A 575 10.61 17.13 0.87
N GLN A 576 9.76 18.06 0.48
CA GLN A 576 8.63 17.81 -0.39
C GLN A 576 8.78 18.62 -1.66
N ARG A 577 8.91 17.94 -2.79
CA ARG A 577 8.91 18.57 -4.10
C ARG A 577 7.48 18.95 -4.49
N PRO A 578 7.27 20.05 -5.24
CA PRO A 578 5.95 20.39 -5.75
C PRO A 578 5.37 19.25 -6.59
N SER A 579 4.09 18.98 -6.43
CA SER A 579 3.40 18.03 -7.30
C SER A 579 3.26 18.59 -8.72
N LEU A 580 3.14 17.69 -9.71
CA LEU A 580 2.96 18.10 -11.10
C LEU A 580 1.72 18.98 -11.32
N GLN A 581 0.65 18.73 -10.56
CA GLN A 581 -0.55 19.55 -10.58
C GLN A 581 -0.29 20.98 -10.12
N PHE A 582 0.61 21.16 -9.12
CA PHE A 582 0.97 22.50 -8.63
C PHE A 582 1.88 23.25 -9.59
N LEU A 583 2.63 22.52 -10.43
CA LEU A 583 3.56 23.12 -11.41
C LEU A 583 2.88 23.43 -12.75
N ASN A 584 1.83 22.72 -13.15
CA ASN A 584 1.20 22.84 -14.46
C ASN A 584 0.53 24.22 -14.63
N PRO A 585 1.05 25.09 -15.53
CA PRO A 585 0.54 26.46 -15.70
C PRO A 585 -0.78 26.54 -16.48
N ASN A 586 -1.30 25.41 -16.98
CA ASN A 586 -2.53 25.39 -17.75
C ASN A 586 -3.75 25.70 -16.91
N LEU A 587 -4.63 26.56 -17.41
CA LEU A 587 -5.81 27.00 -16.71
C LEU A 587 -6.90 25.93 -16.72
N GLN A 588 -7.36 25.56 -15.54
CA GLN A 588 -8.50 24.67 -15.35
C GLN A 588 -9.71 25.50 -14.93
N ALA A 589 -10.72 25.53 -15.78
CA ALA A 589 -11.90 26.37 -15.66
C ALA A 589 -13.22 25.61 -15.81
N ALA A 590 -13.27 24.35 -15.27
CA ALA A 590 -14.52 23.60 -15.19
C ALA A 590 -15.63 24.40 -14.50
N ASN A 591 -15.26 25.16 -13.48
CA ASN A 591 -16.07 26.24 -12.94
C ASN A 591 -15.42 27.59 -13.27
N PRO A 592 -15.96 28.40 -14.19
CA PRO A 592 -15.36 29.67 -14.54
C PRO A 592 -15.29 30.69 -13.41
N LEU A 593 -16.06 30.50 -12.33
CA LEU A 593 -15.98 31.32 -11.12
C LEU A 593 -14.91 30.84 -10.14
N LEU A 594 -14.35 29.65 -10.34
CA LEU A 594 -13.24 29.13 -9.57
C LEU A 594 -12.24 28.49 -10.54
N GLN A 595 -11.31 29.26 -11.02
CA GLN A 595 -10.30 28.86 -11.97
C GLN A 595 -9.06 28.42 -11.21
N THR A 596 -8.38 27.37 -11.66
CA THR A 596 -7.13 26.90 -11.04
C THR A 596 -5.99 26.89 -12.05
N GLN A 597 -4.83 27.35 -11.61
CA GLN A 597 -3.62 27.41 -12.41
C GLN A 597 -2.40 27.08 -11.53
N GLY A 598 -1.59 26.14 -11.97
CA GLY A 598 -0.33 25.83 -11.30
C GLY A 598 0.73 26.90 -11.45
N ASN A 599 1.80 26.77 -10.67
CA ASN A 599 2.92 27.69 -10.65
C ASN A 599 4.23 26.91 -10.86
N PRO A 600 4.85 26.98 -12.06
CA PRO A 600 6.02 26.20 -12.38
C PRO A 600 7.31 26.61 -11.65
N VAL A 601 7.34 27.79 -11.01
CA VAL A 601 8.53 28.28 -10.28
C VAL A 601 8.51 27.92 -8.79
N LEU A 602 7.65 27.01 -8.37
CA LEU A 602 7.62 26.52 -7.00
C LEU A 602 8.92 25.82 -6.60
N ARG A 603 9.31 26.06 -5.33
CA ARG A 603 10.45 25.43 -4.68
C ARG A 603 10.00 24.33 -3.72
N PRO A 604 10.88 23.39 -3.36
CA PRO A 604 10.56 22.38 -2.38
C PRO A 604 10.26 22.96 -0.98
N GLU A 605 9.44 22.25 -0.23
CA GLU A 605 9.26 22.47 1.21
C GLU A 605 10.29 21.69 2.02
N TYR A 606 10.67 22.20 3.18
CA TYR A 606 11.59 21.55 4.11
C TYR A 606 10.94 21.35 5.46
N THR A 607 10.95 20.09 5.94
CA THR A 607 10.33 19.73 7.22
C THR A 607 11.34 19.08 8.15
N ASN A 608 11.39 19.56 9.39
CA ASN A 608 12.07 18.92 10.51
C ASN A 608 11.03 18.20 11.37
N ASN A 609 11.23 16.91 11.62
CA ASN A 609 10.37 16.08 12.46
C ASN A 609 11.14 15.63 13.71
N TYR A 610 10.52 15.78 14.88
CA TYR A 610 10.96 15.26 16.17
C TYR A 610 9.87 14.37 16.73
N GLU A 611 10.21 13.19 17.19
CA GLU A 611 9.24 12.20 17.67
C GLU A 611 9.75 11.47 18.89
N LEU A 612 8.88 11.31 19.90
CA LEU A 612 9.07 10.43 21.05
C LEU A 612 7.92 9.43 21.07
N GLY A 613 8.24 8.13 21.03
CA GLY A 613 7.27 7.04 21.06
C GLY A 613 7.49 6.12 22.25
N TYR A 614 6.39 5.61 22.82
CA TYR A 614 6.42 4.59 23.86
C TYR A 614 5.42 3.50 23.51
N SER A 615 5.88 2.25 23.47
CA SER A 615 5.08 1.06 23.19
C SER A 615 5.14 0.11 24.36
N THR A 616 3.98 -0.43 24.77
CA THR A 616 3.87 -1.43 25.82
C THR A 616 2.91 -2.53 25.44
N LEU A 617 3.21 -3.77 25.85
CA LEU A 617 2.37 -4.94 25.67
C LEU A 617 1.92 -5.43 27.05
N LEU A 618 0.62 -5.38 27.29
CA LEU A 618 -0.04 -5.80 28.55
C LEU A 618 -0.84 -7.06 28.26
N LYS A 619 -0.36 -8.25 28.58
CA LYS A 619 -1.05 -9.54 28.36
C LYS A 619 -1.88 -9.64 27.07
N GLN A 620 -3.08 -9.05 27.07
CA GLN A 620 -4.04 -9.06 25.96
C GLN A 620 -4.22 -7.69 25.28
N ALA A 621 -3.48 -6.68 25.72
CA ALA A 621 -3.57 -5.33 25.19
C ALA A 621 -2.21 -4.82 24.71
N SER A 622 -2.18 -4.19 23.54
CA SER A 622 -1.05 -3.41 23.04
C SER A 622 -1.40 -1.92 23.12
N LEU A 623 -0.50 -1.12 23.68
CA LEU A 623 -0.67 0.33 23.80
C LEU A 623 0.54 1.03 23.18
N ASN A 624 0.28 2.00 22.33
CA ASN A 624 1.29 2.83 21.69
C ASN A 624 0.96 4.30 21.90
N PHE A 625 1.90 5.03 22.47
CA PHE A 625 1.84 6.46 22.70
C PHE A 625 2.91 7.14 21.87
N SER A 626 2.61 8.28 21.24
CA SER A 626 3.62 9.09 20.60
C SER A 626 3.36 10.57 20.82
N ALA A 627 4.42 11.33 20.99
CA ALA A 627 4.42 12.79 20.97
C ALA A 627 5.32 13.26 19.83
N PHE A 628 4.93 14.32 19.12
CA PHE A 628 5.69 14.80 17.98
C PHE A 628 5.61 16.31 17.83
N VAL A 629 6.66 16.87 17.23
CA VAL A 629 6.69 18.24 16.72
C VAL A 629 7.20 18.18 15.29
N ARG A 630 6.45 18.78 14.38
CA ARG A 630 6.78 18.90 12.97
C ARG A 630 6.80 20.39 12.59
N ASN A 631 7.91 20.84 12.01
CA ASN A 631 8.06 22.21 11.54
C ASN A 631 8.43 22.22 10.06
N THR A 632 7.56 22.81 9.23
CA THR A 632 7.72 22.94 7.78
C THR A 632 7.94 24.38 7.40
N THR A 633 8.97 24.63 6.59
CA THR A 633 9.30 25.94 6.03
C THR A 633 9.17 25.93 4.52
N GLY A 634 8.77 27.05 3.93
CA GLY A 634 8.47 27.14 2.49
C GLY A 634 7.26 26.31 2.08
N SER A 635 6.30 26.11 2.97
CA SER A 635 5.09 25.34 2.71
C SER A 635 4.37 25.84 1.46
N ILE A 636 4.09 24.93 0.54
CA ILE A 636 3.37 25.21 -0.70
C ILE A 636 1.89 25.27 -0.37
N GLN A 637 1.30 26.40 -0.62
CA GLN A 637 -0.07 26.65 -0.26
C GLN A 637 -0.85 27.20 -1.45
N SER A 638 -2.16 26.93 -1.53
CA SER A 638 -3.02 27.56 -2.52
C SER A 638 -3.37 28.99 -2.12
N VAL A 639 -3.33 29.88 -3.09
CA VAL A 639 -3.66 31.29 -2.96
C VAL A 639 -4.88 31.57 -3.79
N ARG A 640 -5.89 32.20 -3.20
CA ARG A 640 -7.12 32.60 -3.88
C ARG A 640 -7.15 34.10 -4.08
N THR A 641 -7.19 34.50 -5.35
CA THR A 641 -7.21 35.90 -5.75
C THR A 641 -8.46 36.21 -6.57
N PRO A 642 -9.29 37.18 -6.20
CA PRO A 642 -10.36 37.65 -7.07
C PRO A 642 -9.80 38.16 -8.41
N LEU A 643 -10.33 37.68 -9.53
CA LEU A 643 -9.82 38.05 -10.86
C LEU A 643 -10.27 39.42 -11.32
N GLY A 644 -11.40 39.92 -10.83
CA GLY A 644 -11.99 41.19 -11.30
C GLY A 644 -12.48 41.13 -12.76
N ASP A 645 -12.67 39.93 -13.30
CA ASP A 645 -13.13 39.69 -14.67
C ASP A 645 -14.53 40.24 -14.90
N ALA A 646 -14.71 41.03 -15.93
CA ALA A 646 -15.99 41.60 -16.30
C ALA A 646 -16.99 40.56 -16.82
N ASN A 647 -16.50 39.50 -17.47
CA ASN A 647 -17.34 38.41 -18.01
C ASN A 647 -17.80 37.43 -16.95
N TYR A 648 -16.96 37.30 -15.89
CA TYR A 648 -17.24 36.42 -14.75
C TYR A 648 -17.08 37.16 -13.43
N PRO A 649 -18.01 38.12 -13.14
CA PRO A 649 -17.98 38.91 -11.92
C PRO A 649 -17.97 37.99 -10.68
N GLY A 650 -17.00 38.19 -9.78
CA GLY A 650 -16.85 37.35 -8.63
C GLY A 650 -15.96 36.10 -8.85
N ALA A 651 -15.36 35.92 -10.05
CA ALA A 651 -14.42 34.85 -10.30
C ALA A 651 -13.15 34.95 -9.46
N VAL A 652 -12.65 33.79 -9.06
CA VAL A 652 -11.46 33.63 -8.22
C VAL A 652 -10.47 32.72 -8.93
N LEU A 653 -9.20 33.14 -8.97
CA LEU A 653 -8.07 32.30 -9.38
C LEU A 653 -7.47 31.64 -8.17
N VAL A 654 -7.27 30.34 -8.26
CA VAL A 654 -6.50 29.52 -7.30
C VAL A 654 -5.15 29.21 -7.93
N THR A 655 -4.07 29.62 -7.27
CA THR A 655 -2.70 29.28 -7.65
C THR A 655 -1.91 28.79 -6.44
N TYR A 656 -0.64 28.44 -6.60
CA TYR A 656 0.19 27.86 -5.55
C TYR A 656 1.45 28.68 -5.32
N GLN A 657 1.87 28.85 -4.07
CA GLN A 657 3.05 29.64 -3.70
C GLN A 657 3.76 29.04 -2.47
N ASN A 658 5.09 29.23 -2.39
CA ASN A 658 5.91 28.87 -1.22
C ASN A 658 5.90 29.98 -0.18
N ILE A 659 4.83 30.15 0.52
CA ILE A 659 4.65 31.30 1.43
C ILE A 659 4.37 30.93 2.88
N GLY A 660 4.28 29.62 3.17
CA GLY A 660 3.81 29.16 4.46
C GLY A 660 4.91 28.70 5.42
N GLN A 661 4.61 28.87 6.69
CA GLN A 661 5.21 28.10 7.78
C GLN A 661 4.11 27.29 8.45
N GLU A 662 4.39 26.02 8.68
CA GLU A 662 3.47 25.12 9.35
C GLU A 662 4.16 24.50 10.56
N THR A 663 3.51 24.56 11.71
CA THR A 663 3.97 23.86 12.91
C THR A 663 2.83 23.01 13.46
N ALA A 664 3.05 21.70 13.54
CA ALA A 664 2.12 20.76 14.16
C ALA A 664 2.78 20.13 15.39
N SER A 665 2.13 20.27 16.55
CA SER A 665 2.59 19.69 17.81
C SER A 665 1.48 18.87 18.44
N GLY A 666 1.72 17.61 18.77
CA GLY A 666 0.66 16.75 19.27
C GLY A 666 1.10 15.39 19.71
N GLY A 667 0.10 14.52 19.87
CA GLY A 667 0.32 13.14 20.26
C GLY A 667 -0.75 12.21 19.71
N SER A 668 -0.41 10.93 19.75
CA SER A 668 -1.29 9.83 19.32
C SER A 668 -1.32 8.76 20.39
N VAL A 669 -2.49 8.19 20.60
CA VAL A 669 -2.67 6.99 21.42
C VAL A 669 -3.35 5.94 20.56
N TYR A 670 -2.77 4.76 20.51
CA TYR A 670 -3.36 3.61 19.85
C TYR A 670 -3.41 2.43 20.81
N ALA A 671 -4.54 1.72 20.82
CA ALA A 671 -4.78 0.54 21.64
C ALA A 671 -5.30 -0.61 20.79
N GLY A 672 -4.78 -1.82 21.02
CA GLY A 672 -5.33 -3.09 20.58
C GLY A 672 -5.65 -3.97 21.78
N LEU A 673 -6.82 -4.60 21.81
CA LEU A 673 -7.28 -5.43 22.89
C LEU A 673 -7.92 -6.69 22.33
N ASP A 674 -7.37 -7.86 22.68
CA ASP A 674 -7.92 -9.17 22.35
C ASP A 674 -8.47 -9.83 23.63
N ILE A 675 -9.79 -10.05 23.68
CA ILE A 675 -10.47 -10.68 24.82
C ILE A 675 -10.84 -12.11 24.45
N GLY A 676 -10.00 -13.05 24.91
CA GLY A 676 -10.09 -14.45 24.49
C GLY A 676 -9.97 -14.60 22.97
N ASP A 677 -10.52 -15.70 22.44
CA ASP A 677 -10.46 -16.01 20.99
C ASP A 677 -11.63 -15.41 20.19
N LYS A 678 -12.52 -14.65 20.83
CA LYS A 678 -13.79 -14.25 20.23
C LYS A 678 -13.90 -12.76 19.96
N LEU A 679 -13.33 -11.92 20.78
CA LEU A 679 -13.52 -10.48 20.73
C LEU A 679 -12.20 -9.77 20.56
N SER A 680 -12.07 -8.98 19.49
CA SER A 680 -10.92 -8.13 19.23
C SER A 680 -11.38 -6.69 19.02
N PHE A 681 -10.74 -5.76 19.70
CA PHE A 681 -10.90 -4.33 19.48
C PHE A 681 -9.55 -3.71 19.17
N SER A 682 -9.54 -2.77 18.23
CA SER A 682 -8.39 -1.90 18.01
C SER A 682 -8.87 -0.50 17.66
N GLY A 683 -8.10 0.49 18.11
CA GLY A 683 -8.48 1.86 17.84
C GLY A 683 -7.41 2.85 18.26
N GLY A 684 -7.54 4.08 17.82
CA GLY A 684 -6.63 5.13 18.19
C GLY A 684 -7.21 6.51 18.00
N VAL A 685 -6.59 7.46 18.70
CA VAL A 685 -6.89 8.88 18.61
C VAL A 685 -5.59 9.62 18.34
N ASP A 686 -5.59 10.44 17.30
CA ASP A 686 -4.54 11.40 16.97
C ASP A 686 -5.04 12.78 17.31
N THR A 687 -4.29 13.56 18.07
CA THR A 687 -4.62 14.94 18.42
C THR A 687 -3.39 15.82 18.29
N TYR A 688 -3.53 16.94 17.61
CA TYR A 688 -2.43 17.89 17.47
C TYR A 688 -2.96 19.31 17.28
N TYR A 689 -2.16 20.26 17.76
CA TYR A 689 -2.38 21.67 17.54
C TYR A 689 -1.59 22.10 16.32
N LEU A 690 -2.30 22.60 15.31
CA LEU A 690 -1.74 23.05 14.04
C LEU A 690 -1.70 24.58 14.04
N VAL A 691 -0.56 25.14 13.67
CA VAL A 691 -0.36 26.58 13.46
C VAL A 691 0.10 26.76 12.02
N LEU A 692 -0.67 27.51 11.26
CA LEU A 692 -0.37 27.93 9.89
C LEU A 692 -0.11 29.42 9.87
N ARG A 693 0.95 29.86 9.21
CA ARG A 693 1.30 31.25 9.07
C ARG A 693 1.96 31.49 7.72
N ASN A 694 1.56 32.55 7.02
CA ASN A 694 2.32 33.01 5.87
C ASN A 694 3.41 34.02 6.26
N ASN A 695 4.34 34.27 5.35
CA ASN A 695 5.46 35.21 5.55
C ASN A 695 5.23 36.52 4.81
N VAL A 696 3.98 36.92 4.62
CA VAL A 696 3.60 38.10 3.86
C VAL A 696 3.67 39.30 4.77
N ALA A 697 4.41 40.34 4.38
CA ALA A 697 4.57 41.55 5.13
C ALA A 697 3.35 42.47 5.06
N ASP A 698 2.58 42.43 3.95
CA ASP A 698 1.38 43.26 3.79
C ASP A 698 0.26 42.76 4.73
N PRO A 699 -0.24 43.62 5.64
CA PRO A 699 -1.29 43.26 6.59
C PRO A 699 -2.59 42.79 5.94
N VAL A 700 -2.90 43.25 4.72
CA VAL A 700 -4.10 42.79 3.97
C VAL A 700 -4.03 41.33 3.57
N TYR A 701 -2.82 40.83 3.36
CA TYR A 701 -2.58 39.47 2.92
C TYR A 701 -1.89 38.58 3.97
N ALA A 702 -1.49 39.22 5.11
CA ALA A 702 -0.97 38.47 6.24
C ALA A 702 -2.07 37.55 6.81
N ALA A 703 -1.77 36.28 6.93
CA ALA A 703 -2.71 35.32 7.49
C ALA A 703 -2.04 34.38 8.47
N ARG A 704 -2.77 34.12 9.53
CA ARG A 704 -2.43 33.11 10.53
C ARG A 704 -3.71 32.43 10.96
N ASN A 705 -3.69 31.11 10.95
CA ASN A 705 -4.75 30.31 11.54
C ASN A 705 -4.15 29.21 12.42
N ALA A 706 -4.89 28.82 13.46
CA ALA A 706 -4.45 27.76 14.34
C ALA A 706 -5.66 27.07 14.98
N GLY A 707 -5.52 25.77 15.24
CA GLY A 707 -6.59 25.02 15.86
C GLY A 707 -6.19 23.61 16.23
N LEU A 708 -7.03 22.99 17.05
CA LEU A 708 -6.91 21.60 17.45
C LEU A 708 -7.53 20.70 16.40
N VAL A 709 -6.75 19.74 15.90
CA VAL A 709 -7.21 18.70 14.99
C VAL A 709 -7.28 17.37 15.75
N VAL A 710 -8.41 16.69 15.66
CA VAL A 710 -8.63 15.38 16.28
C VAL A 710 -9.09 14.39 15.23
N ALA A 711 -8.47 13.21 15.18
CA ALA A 711 -8.92 12.11 14.35
C ALA A 711 -9.02 10.83 15.21
N GLY A 712 -10.05 10.04 14.98
CA GLY A 712 -10.27 8.80 15.73
C GLY A 712 -10.68 7.65 14.83
N ARG A 713 -10.30 6.44 15.25
CA ARG A 713 -10.70 5.21 14.57
C ARG A 713 -10.98 4.12 15.58
N LEU A 714 -11.96 3.30 15.26
CA LEU A 714 -12.34 2.15 16.05
C LEU A 714 -12.62 0.98 15.13
N TYR A 715 -12.11 -0.16 15.51
CA TYR A 715 -12.38 -1.42 14.87
C TYR A 715 -12.74 -2.46 15.91
N GLY A 716 -13.75 -3.28 15.63
CA GLY A 716 -14.18 -4.38 16.50
C GLY A 716 -14.56 -5.61 15.68
N SER A 717 -14.19 -6.80 16.14
CA SER A 717 -14.65 -8.06 15.58
C SER A 717 -15.08 -9.00 16.67
N TYR A 718 -16.18 -9.73 16.44
CA TYR A 718 -16.71 -10.73 17.33
C TYR A 718 -16.99 -12.04 16.60
N ALA A 719 -16.34 -13.11 17.05
CA ALA A 719 -16.56 -14.46 16.53
C ALA A 719 -17.79 -15.08 17.16
N LEU A 720 -18.86 -15.25 16.38
CA LEU A 720 -20.11 -15.87 16.74
C LEU A 720 -20.06 -17.39 16.58
N PRO A 721 -20.95 -18.17 17.23
CA PRO A 721 -21.06 -19.60 17.01
C PRO A 721 -21.36 -19.97 15.55
N ARG A 722 -21.08 -21.25 15.18
CA ARG A 722 -21.37 -21.82 13.84
C ARG A 722 -20.71 -21.06 12.69
N HIS A 723 -19.47 -20.61 12.87
CA HIS A 723 -18.67 -19.92 11.85
C HIS A 723 -19.25 -18.59 11.37
N TRP A 724 -20.05 -17.93 12.21
CA TRP A 724 -20.47 -16.55 11.97
C TRP A 724 -19.47 -15.57 12.57
N GLY A 725 -19.32 -14.40 11.97
CA GLY A 725 -18.50 -13.32 12.47
C GLY A 725 -19.19 -11.97 12.27
N LEU A 726 -19.17 -11.14 13.31
CA LEU A 726 -19.63 -9.76 13.27
C LEU A 726 -18.44 -8.82 13.30
N GLN A 727 -18.49 -7.73 12.52
CA GLN A 727 -17.45 -6.70 12.49
C GLN A 727 -18.06 -5.32 12.48
N VAL A 728 -17.38 -4.41 13.16
CA VAL A 728 -17.74 -3.00 13.26
C VAL A 728 -16.49 -2.16 12.95
N PHE A 729 -16.66 -1.12 12.15
CA PHE A 729 -15.65 -0.14 11.87
C PHE A 729 -16.23 1.26 12.02
N GLY A 730 -15.44 2.19 12.58
CA GLY A 730 -15.75 3.61 12.66
C GLY A 730 -14.51 4.47 12.44
N PHE A 731 -14.67 5.54 11.70
CA PHE A 731 -13.63 6.53 11.45
C PHE A 731 -14.20 7.94 11.60
N TYR A 732 -13.56 8.73 12.44
CA TYR A 732 -13.88 10.13 12.69
C TYR A 732 -12.69 10.99 12.30
N ARG A 733 -12.95 12.01 11.48
CA ARG A 733 -12.01 13.10 11.21
C ARG A 733 -12.63 14.39 11.75
N GLY A 734 -11.93 15.02 12.67
CA GLY A 734 -12.32 16.32 13.21
C GLY A 734 -12.17 17.46 12.21
N GLN A 735 -12.45 18.65 12.67
CA GLN A 735 -12.27 19.87 11.90
C GLN A 735 -10.82 19.99 11.41
N GLN A 736 -10.64 20.39 10.14
CA GLN A 736 -9.34 20.68 9.55
C GLN A 736 -9.12 22.18 9.49
N VAL A 737 -8.00 22.60 10.06
CA VAL A 737 -7.56 23.99 10.04
C VAL A 737 -6.87 24.25 8.70
N GLN A 738 -7.32 25.27 7.98
CA GLN A 738 -6.72 25.79 6.76
C GLN A 738 -6.21 27.20 7.04
N LEU A 739 -5.27 27.73 6.25
CA LEU A 739 -4.71 29.02 6.54
C LEU A 739 -5.74 30.18 6.55
N GLN A 740 -6.72 30.12 5.65
CA GLN A 740 -7.78 31.13 5.53
C GLN A 740 -9.16 30.62 5.99
N GLY A 741 -9.23 29.51 6.76
CA GLY A 741 -10.53 29.01 7.20
C GLY A 741 -10.45 27.60 7.74
N ASP A 742 -11.59 26.93 7.72
CA ASP A 742 -11.76 25.62 8.31
C ASP A 742 -12.64 24.72 7.45
N GLN A 743 -12.41 23.41 7.55
CA GLN A 743 -13.29 22.41 6.99
C GLN A 743 -13.90 21.56 8.11
N SER A 744 -15.20 21.29 8.03
CA SER A 744 -15.90 20.53 9.06
C SER A 744 -15.44 19.10 9.19
N ASN A 745 -15.78 18.50 10.33
CA ASN A 745 -15.61 17.08 10.59
C ASN A 745 -16.48 16.20 9.69
N PHE A 746 -16.13 14.90 9.64
CA PHE A 746 -16.99 13.85 9.12
C PHE A 746 -16.80 12.54 9.87
N PHE A 747 -17.82 11.68 9.80
CA PHE A 747 -17.83 10.36 10.41
C PHE A 747 -18.36 9.31 9.42
N VAL A 748 -17.67 8.18 9.31
CA VAL A 748 -18.10 7.02 8.52
C VAL A 748 -17.98 5.75 9.35
N TYR A 749 -18.92 4.83 9.17
CA TYR A 749 -18.91 3.57 9.90
C TYR A 749 -19.58 2.46 9.09
N SER A 750 -19.25 1.23 9.44
CA SER A 750 -19.80 0.06 8.78
C SER A 750 -19.96 -1.12 9.75
N PHE A 751 -20.96 -1.94 9.43
CA PHE A 751 -21.21 -3.23 10.06
C PHE A 751 -21.12 -4.33 9.01
N SER A 752 -20.60 -5.49 9.39
CA SER A 752 -20.54 -6.64 8.51
C SER A 752 -20.80 -7.93 9.28
N LEU A 753 -21.64 -8.77 8.69
CA LEU A 753 -21.93 -10.11 9.16
C LEU A 753 -21.49 -11.11 8.10
N LYS A 754 -20.70 -12.13 8.48
CA LYS A 754 -20.24 -13.18 7.57
C LYS A 754 -20.52 -14.56 8.10
N HIS A 755 -20.64 -15.51 7.15
CA HIS A 755 -20.67 -16.93 7.41
C HIS A 755 -19.60 -17.65 6.58
N GLU A 756 -18.79 -18.47 7.23
CA GLU A 756 -17.78 -19.30 6.58
C GLU A 756 -18.30 -20.72 6.34
N PHE A 757 -18.02 -21.28 5.17
CA PHE A 757 -18.43 -22.63 4.75
C PHE A 757 -17.29 -23.40 4.03
N ALA A 758 -17.55 -24.66 3.63
CA ALA A 758 -16.59 -25.51 2.92
C ALA A 758 -15.21 -25.57 3.60
N GLN A 759 -15.20 -25.85 4.93
CA GLN A 759 -13.96 -25.86 5.72
C GLN A 759 -13.17 -24.55 5.62
N LYS A 760 -13.89 -23.43 5.61
CA LYS A 760 -13.37 -22.07 5.47
C LYS A 760 -12.73 -21.73 4.11
N LYS A 761 -12.98 -22.55 3.07
CA LYS A 761 -12.61 -22.23 1.70
C LYS A 761 -13.54 -21.20 1.07
N GLY A 762 -14.80 -21.14 1.53
CA GLY A 762 -15.79 -20.21 1.08
C GLY A 762 -16.29 -19.31 2.22
N ALA A 763 -16.70 -18.10 1.88
CA ALA A 763 -17.40 -17.18 2.77
C ALA A 763 -18.50 -16.44 2.01
N LEU A 764 -19.63 -16.23 2.69
CA LEU A 764 -20.72 -15.38 2.24
C LEU A 764 -20.99 -14.35 3.34
N GLY A 765 -21.24 -13.11 2.97
CA GLY A 765 -21.51 -12.10 3.97
C GLY A 765 -22.36 -10.95 3.48
N PHE A 766 -22.81 -10.17 4.43
CA PHE A 766 -23.64 -9.00 4.26
C PHE A 766 -23.01 -7.82 5.01
N GLY A 767 -22.97 -6.64 4.36
CA GLY A 767 -22.44 -5.41 4.93
C GLY A 767 -23.41 -4.24 4.79
N ALA A 768 -23.41 -3.37 5.80
CA ALA A 768 -24.15 -2.10 5.77
C ALA A 768 -23.20 -0.97 6.17
N GLU A 769 -23.20 0.08 5.40
CA GLU A 769 -22.38 1.29 5.62
C GLU A 769 -23.29 2.48 5.91
N ASN A 770 -22.92 3.28 6.90
CA ASN A 770 -23.60 4.53 7.28
C ASN A 770 -25.13 4.37 7.43
N LEU A 771 -25.56 3.27 8.05
CA LEU A 771 -26.97 2.89 8.16
C LEU A 771 -27.82 3.94 8.90
N PHE A 772 -27.29 4.55 9.96
CA PHE A 772 -28.01 5.52 10.82
C PHE A 772 -27.70 6.98 10.47
N SER A 773 -26.72 7.23 9.56
CA SER A 773 -26.34 8.56 9.08
C SER A 773 -26.20 8.49 7.55
N PRO A 774 -27.32 8.54 6.82
CA PRO A 774 -27.35 8.24 5.38
C PRO A 774 -26.60 9.26 4.55
N SER A 775 -26.34 10.45 5.06
CA SER A 775 -25.61 11.50 4.36
C SER A 775 -24.47 12.05 5.23
N ASN A 776 -23.40 12.40 4.56
CA ASN A 776 -22.29 13.14 5.14
C ASN A 776 -22.24 14.53 4.55
N THR A 777 -22.14 15.53 5.40
CA THR A 777 -22.08 16.94 5.00
C THR A 777 -20.70 17.50 5.33
N VAL A 778 -19.95 17.85 4.30
CA VAL A 778 -18.67 18.55 4.45
C VAL A 778 -18.90 20.04 4.17
N ARG A 779 -18.61 20.87 5.15
CA ARG A 779 -18.66 22.34 5.04
C ARG A 779 -17.26 22.89 5.04
N SER A 780 -17.03 23.89 4.18
CA SER A 780 -15.75 24.62 4.17
C SER A 780 -16.06 26.12 4.25
N GLU A 781 -15.39 26.77 5.17
CA GLU A 781 -15.44 28.22 5.32
C GLU A 781 -14.06 28.80 5.01
N ILE A 782 -14.04 29.83 4.17
CA ILE A 782 -12.83 30.55 3.79
C ILE A 782 -13.09 32.04 4.04
N THR A 783 -12.17 32.66 4.73
CA THR A 783 -12.25 34.09 5.05
C THR A 783 -10.92 34.79 4.83
N SER A 784 -10.91 35.77 3.96
CA SER A 784 -9.81 36.70 3.75
C SER A 784 -10.37 38.12 3.55
N PRO A 785 -9.55 39.17 3.56
CA PRO A 785 -10.03 40.53 3.34
C PRO A 785 -10.78 40.74 2.03
N LEU A 786 -10.44 39.94 0.99
CA LEU A 786 -11.03 40.08 -0.35
C LEU A 786 -12.03 38.95 -0.71
N LEU A 787 -12.11 37.92 0.11
CA LEU A 787 -12.96 36.74 -0.18
C LEU A 787 -13.54 36.17 1.11
N ARG A 788 -14.87 36.04 1.16
CA ARG A 788 -15.56 35.18 2.12
C ARG A 788 -16.35 34.13 1.37
N GLN A 789 -16.11 32.89 1.64
CA GLN A 789 -16.75 31.74 0.95
C GLN A 789 -17.21 30.71 1.96
N ASN A 790 -18.45 30.25 1.81
CA ASN A 790 -19.04 29.12 2.52
C ASN A 790 -19.54 28.09 1.51
N SER A 791 -19.00 26.91 1.55
CA SER A 791 -19.44 25.82 0.68
C SER A 791 -19.88 24.61 1.49
N SER A 792 -20.83 23.87 0.98
CA SER A 792 -21.34 22.63 1.57
C SER A 792 -21.53 21.57 0.50
N THR A 793 -20.94 20.41 0.73
CA THR A 793 -21.13 19.22 -0.10
C THR A 793 -21.79 18.14 0.73
N ILE A 794 -22.91 17.64 0.25
CA ILE A 794 -23.64 16.53 0.84
C ILE A 794 -23.45 15.31 -0.05
N GLN A 795 -23.06 14.19 0.55
CA GLN A 795 -22.94 12.89 -0.13
C GLN A 795 -23.83 11.87 0.58
N HIS A 796 -24.63 11.12 -0.19
CA HIS A 796 -25.47 10.06 0.35
C HIS A 796 -24.71 8.75 0.33
N LEU A 797 -24.25 8.32 1.50
CA LEU A 797 -23.26 7.24 1.68
C LEU A 797 -23.83 5.92 2.17
N THR A 798 -25.13 5.82 2.45
CA THR A 798 -25.73 4.53 2.85
C THR A 798 -25.57 3.50 1.75
N SER A 799 -24.99 2.36 2.10
CA SER A 799 -24.74 1.27 1.17
C SER A 799 -24.98 -0.07 1.83
N PHE A 800 -25.60 -0.98 1.07
CA PHE A 800 -25.74 -2.40 1.43
C PHE A 800 -24.98 -3.23 0.44
N LYS A 801 -24.29 -4.27 0.92
CA LYS A 801 -23.44 -5.14 0.10
C LYS A 801 -23.61 -6.59 0.47
N VAL A 802 -23.61 -7.45 -0.51
CA VAL A 802 -23.43 -8.90 -0.38
C VAL A 802 -22.07 -9.25 -0.96
N TYR A 803 -21.31 -10.07 -0.29
CA TYR A 803 -20.02 -10.53 -0.79
C TYR A 803 -19.90 -12.04 -0.70
N PHE A 804 -19.15 -12.57 -1.66
CA PHE A 804 -18.84 -13.98 -1.80
C PHE A 804 -17.34 -14.14 -2.01
N SER A 805 -16.74 -15.10 -1.33
CA SER A 805 -15.32 -15.43 -1.45
C SER A 805 -15.18 -16.93 -1.60
N TYR A 806 -14.31 -17.38 -2.51
CA TYR A 806 -14.00 -18.79 -2.66
C TYR A 806 -12.55 -19.02 -3.06
N ARG A 807 -11.92 -20.06 -2.50
CA ARG A 807 -10.53 -20.45 -2.77
C ARG A 807 -10.46 -21.85 -3.37
N ILE A 808 -9.75 -21.97 -4.49
CA ILE A 808 -9.53 -23.20 -5.25
C ILE A 808 -8.05 -23.57 -5.16
N GLY A 809 -7.76 -24.86 -5.00
CA GLY A 809 -6.39 -25.38 -4.94
C GLY A 809 -5.86 -25.57 -3.52
N LYS A 810 -4.68 -26.14 -3.44
CA LYS A 810 -3.91 -26.35 -2.20
C LYS A 810 -2.51 -25.76 -2.40
N LEU A 811 -2.09 -25.01 -1.43
CA LEU A 811 -0.70 -24.57 -1.29
C LEU A 811 -0.11 -25.28 -0.08
N THR A 812 0.97 -25.99 -0.27
CA THR A 812 1.75 -26.61 0.80
C THR A 812 2.84 -25.63 1.23
N ALA A 813 2.88 -25.30 2.50
CA ALA A 813 3.90 -24.43 3.05
C ALA A 813 5.23 -25.17 3.19
N GLU A 814 6.22 -24.80 2.36
CA GLU A 814 7.61 -24.99 2.74
C GLU A 814 8.22 -23.61 2.97
N PRO A 815 8.73 -23.30 4.17
CA PRO A 815 9.35 -22.04 4.43
C PRO A 815 10.70 -21.97 3.71
N ARG A 816 10.74 -21.32 2.55
CA ARG A 816 11.99 -20.79 2.00
C ARG A 816 11.98 -19.29 2.17
N PRO A 817 13.07 -18.68 2.65
CA PRO A 817 13.14 -17.23 2.78
C PRO A 817 13.11 -16.61 1.39
N HIS A 818 12.04 -15.89 1.05
CA HIS A 818 12.00 -15.03 -0.12
C HIS A 818 12.94 -13.85 0.10
N ARG A 819 13.78 -13.65 -0.88
CA ARG A 819 14.78 -12.59 -0.93
C ARG A 819 14.34 -11.56 -1.96
N ASN A 820 13.43 -10.71 -1.58
CA ASN A 820 13.19 -9.47 -2.30
C ASN A 820 13.97 -8.36 -1.62
N VAL A 821 14.35 -7.35 -2.38
CA VAL A 821 14.87 -6.10 -1.83
C VAL A 821 13.84 -5.56 -0.86
N GLN A 822 13.98 -5.92 0.40
CA GLN A 822 13.18 -5.44 1.52
C GLN A 822 14.08 -4.62 2.40
N ASN A 823 13.58 -3.48 2.84
CA ASN A 823 14.16 -2.72 3.93
C ASN A 823 13.99 -3.51 5.23
N ASN A 824 14.81 -4.52 5.44
CA ASN A 824 14.81 -5.26 6.68
C ASN A 824 15.78 -4.57 7.64
N ASP A 825 15.24 -3.93 8.66
CA ASP A 825 16.02 -3.60 9.84
C ASP A 825 16.61 -4.88 10.45
N LEU A 826 17.67 -4.74 11.22
CA LEU A 826 18.31 -5.83 11.95
C LEU A 826 17.24 -6.78 12.50
N LYS A 827 17.24 -8.01 11.99
CA LYS A 827 16.55 -9.10 12.67
C LYS A 827 17.24 -9.22 14.02
N THR A 828 16.55 -8.84 15.08
CA THR A 828 16.99 -9.13 16.44
C THR A 828 17.13 -10.64 16.52
N GLU A 829 18.34 -11.15 16.70
CA GLU A 829 18.56 -12.53 17.09
C GLU A 829 17.75 -12.75 18.37
N GLU A 830 16.69 -13.56 18.28
CA GLU A 830 16.19 -14.22 19.46
C GLU A 830 17.34 -15.03 20.02
N ASN A 831 17.75 -14.68 21.23
CA ASN A 831 18.74 -15.41 21.99
C ASN A 831 18.42 -16.91 21.94
N GLY A 832 19.34 -17.66 21.37
CA GLY A 832 19.28 -19.09 21.31
C GLY A 832 19.22 -19.70 22.71
N GLY A 833 18.06 -20.17 23.05
CA GLY A 833 17.85 -21.23 24.01
C GLY A 833 17.51 -22.46 23.18
N GLY A 834 18.45 -23.40 23.11
CA GLY A 834 18.32 -24.57 22.26
C GLY A 834 17.11 -25.42 22.61
N SER A 835 16.44 -25.88 21.60
CA SER A 835 16.00 -27.28 21.50
C SER A 835 15.67 -27.59 20.05
N GLN A 836 16.35 -28.57 19.53
CA GLN A 836 16.01 -29.30 18.32
C GLN A 836 14.60 -29.83 18.47
N GLY A 837 13.73 -29.51 17.53
CA GLY A 837 12.38 -30.04 17.45
C GLY A 837 11.89 -29.99 16.01
N ALA A 838 11.83 -31.17 15.42
CA ALA A 838 11.42 -31.45 14.05
C ALA A 838 10.09 -30.81 13.64
N GLY A 839 10.02 -30.52 12.34
CA GLY A 839 8.91 -29.90 11.65
C GLY A 839 7.53 -30.45 11.90
N ARG A 840 6.59 -29.55 11.86
CA ARG A 840 5.19 -29.86 11.51
C ARG A 840 4.51 -28.67 10.84
N THR A 841 3.82 -29.01 9.79
CA THR A 841 2.96 -28.21 8.95
C THR A 841 1.91 -27.43 9.74
N PRO A 842 1.67 -26.16 9.44
CA PRO A 842 0.51 -25.44 9.97
C PRO A 842 -0.74 -25.77 9.15
N ASP A 843 -1.74 -26.26 9.82
CA ASP A 843 -3.09 -26.34 9.29
C ASP A 843 -3.72 -24.97 9.10
N ALA A 844 -4.37 -24.86 7.95
CA ALA A 844 -5.49 -23.98 7.61
C ALA A 844 -5.53 -22.59 8.24
N VAL A 845 -5.01 -21.63 7.51
CA VAL A 845 -5.39 -20.23 7.64
C VAL A 845 -6.89 -20.08 7.37
N ARG A 846 -7.62 -19.62 8.38
CA ARG A 846 -9.02 -19.23 8.28
C ARG A 846 -9.20 -18.14 7.25
N PRO A 847 -10.11 -18.27 6.29
CA PRO A 847 -10.51 -17.14 5.46
C PRO A 847 -11.34 -16.16 6.28
N ALA A 848 -10.94 -14.93 6.22
CA ALA A 848 -11.70 -13.84 6.78
C ALA A 848 -12.68 -13.25 5.78
N PRO A 849 -13.71 -12.58 6.25
CA PRO A 849 -14.72 -11.96 5.42
C PRO A 849 -14.17 -10.72 4.72
N ALA A 850 -14.73 -10.45 3.58
CA ALA A 850 -14.63 -9.13 2.99
C ALA A 850 -15.19 -8.11 3.98
N ALA A 851 -14.37 -7.17 4.39
CA ALA A 851 -14.88 -6.00 5.07
C ALA A 851 -15.71 -5.20 4.08
N PRO A 852 -16.79 -4.59 4.52
CA PRO A 852 -17.44 -3.58 3.70
C PRO A 852 -16.39 -2.51 3.39
N SER A 853 -16.20 -2.21 2.13
CA SER A 853 -15.45 -1.03 1.77
C SER A 853 -16.11 0.16 2.43
N PRO A 854 -15.40 1.03 3.12
CA PRO A 854 -15.96 2.29 3.51
C PRO A 854 -16.49 2.97 2.26
N ALA A 855 -17.54 3.69 2.44
CA ALA A 855 -18.14 4.45 1.36
C ALA A 855 -17.04 5.22 0.63
N PRO A 856 -17.08 5.24 -0.68
CA PRO A 856 -16.20 6.08 -1.44
C PRO A 856 -16.54 7.53 -1.09
N GLY A 857 -15.85 8.04 -0.13
CA GLY A 857 -15.80 9.46 0.03
C GLY A 857 -14.93 10.04 -1.05
N GLY A 858 -14.90 9.62 -2.18
CA GLY A 858 -14.05 10.18 -3.17
C GLY A 858 -14.83 11.03 -4.15
N ALA A 859 -15.03 12.26 -3.85
CA ALA A 859 -15.04 13.19 -4.95
C ALA A 859 -13.69 13.05 -5.66
N SER A 860 -13.65 12.56 -6.88
CA SER A 860 -12.50 12.82 -7.70
C SER A 860 -12.21 14.31 -7.56
N LYS A 861 -10.97 14.69 -7.56
CA LYS A 861 -10.58 16.09 -7.72
C LYS A 861 -10.99 16.55 -9.12
N THR A 862 -12.29 16.63 -9.32
CA THR A 862 -12.76 17.61 -10.24
C THR A 862 -12.73 18.87 -9.45
N GLU A 863 -12.17 19.86 -9.99
CA GLU A 863 -12.16 21.20 -9.45
C GLU A 863 -13.56 21.75 -9.40
N SER A 864 -14.39 21.04 -8.69
CA SER A 864 -15.63 21.59 -8.22
C SER A 864 -15.25 22.48 -7.04
N PRO A 865 -15.76 23.69 -6.95
CA PRO A 865 -15.46 24.63 -5.88
C PRO A 865 -15.86 24.11 -4.51
N ALA A 866 -16.36 22.91 -4.44
CA ALA A 866 -16.84 22.31 -3.23
C ALA A 866 -15.78 21.39 -2.63
N GLY A 867 -15.04 21.87 -1.68
CA GLY A 867 -14.51 21.07 -0.60
C GLY A 867 -13.35 20.15 -0.87
N ALA A 868 -12.55 20.37 -1.91
CA ALA A 868 -11.22 19.78 -1.89
C ALA A 868 -10.45 20.41 -0.70
N PRO A 869 -9.84 19.60 0.15
CA PRO A 869 -8.97 20.11 1.20
C PRO A 869 -7.65 20.55 0.56
N ALA A 870 -7.67 21.61 -0.21
CA ALA A 870 -6.46 22.27 -0.57
C ALA A 870 -6.07 23.16 0.60
N PRO A 871 -4.82 23.16 1.05
CA PRO A 871 -4.35 24.14 1.97
C PRO A 871 -4.57 25.53 1.36
N VAL A 872 -5.26 26.37 2.07
CA VAL A 872 -5.64 27.72 1.64
C VAL A 872 -4.72 28.74 2.25
N VAL A 873 -4.26 29.68 1.49
CA VAL A 873 -3.31 30.69 1.93
C VAL A 873 -3.75 32.08 1.55
N PRO A 874 -3.40 33.07 2.35
CA PRO A 874 -3.71 34.44 2.08
C PRO A 874 -3.11 34.91 0.78
N VAL A 875 -3.88 35.68 0.15
CA VAL A 875 -3.50 36.45 -1.02
C VAL A 875 -2.51 37.54 -0.63
N THR A 876 -1.35 37.53 -1.29
CA THR A 876 -0.53 38.74 -1.35
C THR A 876 -0.81 39.44 -2.65
N ALA A 877 -1.14 40.70 -2.58
CA ALA A 877 -1.06 41.58 -3.75
C ALA A 877 0.38 41.57 -4.29
N PRO A 878 0.56 41.65 -5.57
CA PRO A 878 1.87 41.96 -6.10
C PRO A 878 2.30 43.31 -5.50
N PRO A 879 3.56 43.47 -5.08
CA PRO A 879 4.05 44.76 -4.59
C PRO A 879 3.85 45.77 -5.71
N SER A 880 3.15 46.86 -5.41
CA SER A 880 3.19 48.06 -6.26
C SER A 880 4.65 48.47 -6.30
N HIS A 881 5.23 48.49 -7.49
CA HIS A 881 6.56 49.06 -7.70
C HIS A 881 6.54 50.49 -7.14
N PRO A 882 7.48 50.86 -6.26
CA PRO A 882 7.67 52.24 -5.93
C PRO A 882 8.13 52.96 -7.19
N THR A 883 7.35 53.85 -7.70
CA THR A 883 7.78 54.88 -8.65
C THR A 883 8.90 55.67 -7.99
N THR A 884 10.10 55.43 -8.45
CA THR A 884 11.27 56.22 -8.10
C THR A 884 11.01 57.66 -8.53
N PRO A 885 11.10 58.68 -7.67
CA PRO A 885 11.04 60.08 -8.12
C PRO A 885 12.26 60.35 -8.96
N ALA A 886 12.05 60.91 -10.13
CA ALA A 886 13.12 61.38 -11.03
C ALA A 886 13.97 62.41 -10.31
N ALA A 887 15.28 62.18 -10.24
CA ALA A 887 16.25 63.13 -9.76
C ALA A 887 16.32 64.36 -10.73
N PRO A 888 16.45 65.57 -10.25
CA PRO A 888 16.59 66.72 -11.09
C PRO A 888 17.99 66.74 -11.77
N PRO A 889 18.10 67.34 -12.97
CA PRO A 889 19.37 67.40 -13.69
C PRO A 889 20.34 68.37 -12.95
N ARG A 890 21.55 67.92 -12.72
CA ARG A 890 22.69 68.80 -12.37
C ARG A 890 23.64 68.80 -13.55
N ASN A 891 24.02 70.08 -13.88
CA ASN A 891 24.95 70.57 -14.86
C ASN A 891 26.18 69.71 -15.12
#